data_2e68c59658ad2ef74349f010d387b336
#
_entry.id   2e68c59658ad2ef74349f010d387b336
#
_cell.length_a   1.000
_cell.length_b   1.000
_cell.length_c   1.000
_cell.angle_alpha   90.00
_cell.angle_beta   90.00
_cell.angle_gamma   90.00
#
_symmetry.space_group_name_H-M   'P 1'
#
loop_
_entity.id
_entity.type
_entity.pdbx_description
1 polymer ?
#
loop_
_entity_poly.entity_id
_entity_poly.type
_entity_poly.pdbx_seq_one_letter_code
_entity_poly.pdbx_strand_id
1 'polypeptide(L)'
;MKTKLTLLALLLAMNPMVDAAQWDYPEERVTLNSVEQVQQFVQQHYADQGEFKLRYQTTSLLGHHYNFDVWQHGQYQQQKSLVVTTDQQHRVARVFCSLENTVLLNGEPTTAVELEHPRRLEADFPPALEQGELETVEIQVFDPDLRTQQQLPAPSSGWNSMDDYPGAMEYQRRNVSLLKTDQGYFLHNRNVVEVDAKALISLETQDGVSVRDESGFAAPSGISHFAALTDLQTLDSNDPRFLAVMAFYHLDHSLEYTKTLGYALFSEPLKFDGRGLSANNSTYYKGPQAAMFGLGGVSPDAMDADVILHELGHGIHYQIVPDWAYGHSGAIGEGFGDYWAGSNSYRQQYLDAARRGQEFELDTVFNWDGVFGNRLSTRSLWNQRARYFEHGHYRAHESVGGELGDELWSTPLFQALKESVTLLGDGDERVFRQFDTIVLQGMYGLGRGVKMHDLAESTVLAAATLYPEKPYAEILQRHFKRHGLLKAPFTSRLESKYITDAKPLSIELVANGRAAEVEARLSLQQQILVEKQSQLTHSLPLSSELPEGLVCGQPFVAQVEADYRYQPWLAKQQWQESITLVRGVPQLVNSAQQMGARLNDASTDAQGRFNVGQQIFSQTFLDRDVTIGEQFAIYLDIDHASMADLSITLTSPKGDKLVLWNHQISQGNGFKGYFTVAHDAQLAPLLGQQAWGRWRLEIMDSIEGNQGRLNVWGISQFEQYQCNETRADSTSKKSGGQLNLFVLWALFSIFVARAFCSRQNLS
;
A
#
# COMPACT_ATOMS: atom_id res chain seq x y z
N MET A 1 0.59 57.43 -30.23
CA MET A 1 0.85 56.04 -30.52
C MET A 1 1.22 55.34 -29.21
N LYS A 2 0.33 54.51 -28.68
CA LYS A 2 0.51 53.82 -27.41
C LYS A 2 1.15 52.45 -27.69
N THR A 3 2.40 52.30 -27.29
CA THR A 3 3.08 51.00 -27.35
C THR A 3 2.78 50.23 -26.05
N LYS A 4 2.01 49.16 -26.19
CA LYS A 4 1.75 48.22 -25.10
C LYS A 4 3.02 47.39 -24.84
N LEU A 5 3.63 47.53 -23.68
CA LEU A 5 4.58 46.57 -23.17
C LEU A 5 3.77 45.36 -22.67
N THR A 6 3.88 44.26 -23.37
CA THR A 6 3.35 42.96 -22.92
C THR A 6 4.39 42.37 -21.97
N LEU A 7 4.09 42.41 -20.70
CA LEU A 7 4.85 41.69 -19.66
C LEU A 7 4.58 40.19 -19.87
N LEU A 8 5.58 39.50 -20.43
CA LEU A 8 5.56 38.04 -20.52
C LEU A 8 5.85 37.51 -19.11
N ALA A 9 4.79 37.23 -18.36
CA ALA A 9 4.90 36.46 -17.15
C ALA A 9 5.34 35.04 -17.56
N LEU A 10 6.59 34.69 -17.28
CA LEU A 10 7.06 33.33 -17.25
C LEU A 10 6.30 32.66 -16.07
N LEU A 11 5.17 32.06 -16.34
CA LEU A 11 4.64 31.00 -15.51
C LEU A 11 5.66 29.86 -15.63
N LEU A 12 6.54 29.75 -14.64
CA LEU A 12 7.17 28.49 -14.30
C LEU A 12 5.98 27.55 -14.05
N ALA A 13 5.70 26.70 -15.02
CA ALA A 13 4.87 25.55 -14.81
C ALA A 13 5.60 24.73 -13.72
N MET A 14 5.15 24.87 -12.48
CA MET A 14 5.35 23.81 -11.49
C MET A 14 4.73 22.57 -12.15
N ASN A 15 5.57 21.61 -12.51
CA ASN A 15 5.07 20.31 -12.88
C ASN A 15 4.13 19.89 -11.73
N PRO A 16 2.87 19.62 -11.99
CA PRO A 16 2.05 19.00 -10.96
C PRO A 16 2.80 17.73 -10.58
N MET A 17 3.02 17.54 -9.29
CA MET A 17 3.43 16.23 -8.77
C MET A 17 2.51 15.22 -9.43
N VAL A 18 3.09 14.22 -10.10
CA VAL A 18 2.32 13.17 -10.77
C VAL A 18 1.52 12.47 -9.69
N ASP A 19 0.27 12.86 -9.55
CA ASP A 19 -0.63 12.27 -8.57
C ASP A 19 -0.97 10.84 -9.00
N ALA A 20 -1.07 9.99 -8.01
CA ALA A 20 -1.60 8.65 -8.11
C ALA A 20 -2.98 8.62 -8.78
N ALA A 21 -3.41 7.43 -9.16
CA ALA A 21 -4.73 7.20 -9.74
C ALA A 21 -5.80 8.04 -9.05
N GLN A 22 -6.49 8.83 -9.82
CA GLN A 22 -7.39 9.84 -9.28
C GLN A 22 -8.81 9.28 -9.26
N TRP A 23 -9.41 9.27 -8.07
CA TRP A 23 -10.83 9.11 -7.92
C TRP A 23 -11.54 10.41 -8.28
N ASP A 24 -12.38 10.37 -9.31
CA ASP A 24 -13.26 11.48 -9.68
C ASP A 24 -14.67 11.20 -9.16
N TYR A 25 -15.24 12.20 -8.48
CA TYR A 25 -16.60 12.20 -7.99
C TYR A 25 -17.37 13.31 -8.73
N PRO A 26 -18.26 12.97 -9.70
CA PRO A 26 -18.92 13.99 -10.51
C PRO A 26 -19.77 14.94 -9.64
N GLU A 27 -19.85 16.22 -10.05
CA GLU A 27 -20.66 17.22 -9.33
C GLU A 27 -22.13 16.81 -9.28
N GLU A 28 -22.65 16.27 -10.39
CA GLU A 28 -24.01 15.75 -10.49
C GLU A 28 -23.98 14.24 -10.74
N ARG A 29 -24.82 13.50 -10.00
CA ARG A 29 -24.96 12.06 -10.16
C ARG A 29 -25.89 11.75 -11.35
N VAL A 30 -25.31 11.73 -12.55
CA VAL A 30 -26.04 11.39 -13.79
C VAL A 30 -26.49 9.94 -13.75
N THR A 31 -27.72 9.66 -14.19
CA THR A 31 -28.25 8.28 -14.33
C THR A 31 -27.91 7.73 -15.72
N LEU A 32 -27.27 6.57 -15.76
CA LEU A 32 -26.80 5.90 -16.98
C LEU A 32 -27.41 4.51 -17.04
N ASN A 33 -28.51 4.35 -17.78
CA ASN A 33 -29.32 3.12 -17.80
C ASN A 33 -28.85 2.11 -18.86
N SER A 34 -27.86 2.46 -19.69
CA SER A 34 -27.33 1.56 -20.71
C SER A 34 -25.82 1.75 -20.91
N VAL A 35 -25.18 0.76 -21.51
CA VAL A 35 -23.76 0.81 -21.89
C VAL A 35 -23.46 1.99 -22.81
N GLU A 36 -24.35 2.27 -23.75
CA GLU A 36 -24.19 3.39 -24.69
C GLU A 36 -24.19 4.74 -23.97
N GLN A 37 -25.04 4.89 -22.95
CA GLN A 37 -25.05 6.10 -22.12
C GLN A 37 -23.76 6.23 -21.30
N VAL A 38 -23.20 5.13 -20.78
CA VAL A 38 -21.90 5.13 -20.10
C VAL A 38 -20.78 5.54 -21.05
N GLN A 39 -20.77 4.99 -22.27
CA GLN A 39 -19.80 5.38 -23.31
C GLN A 39 -19.91 6.86 -23.69
N GLN A 40 -21.13 7.37 -23.85
CA GLN A 40 -21.35 8.81 -24.11
C GLN A 40 -20.88 9.67 -22.96
N PHE A 41 -21.14 9.27 -21.71
CA PHE A 41 -20.65 9.96 -20.52
C PHE A 41 -19.12 10.05 -20.53
N VAL A 42 -18.41 8.94 -20.74
CA VAL A 42 -16.95 8.90 -20.83
C VAL A 42 -16.46 9.81 -21.95
N GLN A 43 -17.05 9.72 -23.13
CA GLN A 43 -16.67 10.56 -24.28
C GLN A 43 -16.90 12.05 -24.03
N GLN A 44 -17.92 12.45 -23.28
CA GLN A 44 -18.21 13.84 -22.99
C GLN A 44 -17.28 14.45 -21.92
N HIS A 45 -16.88 13.67 -20.93
CA HIS A 45 -16.15 14.17 -19.77
C HIS A 45 -14.63 13.94 -19.84
N TYR A 46 -14.18 12.98 -20.67
CA TYR A 46 -12.77 12.55 -20.69
C TYR A 46 -12.17 12.54 -22.12
N ALA A 47 -12.86 13.11 -23.14
CA ALA A 47 -12.41 13.08 -24.52
C ALA A 47 -11.05 13.78 -24.76
N ASP A 48 -10.71 14.76 -23.94
CA ASP A 48 -9.42 15.46 -23.97
C ASP A 48 -8.25 14.63 -23.45
N GLN A 49 -8.54 13.56 -22.69
CA GLN A 49 -7.55 12.68 -22.08
C GLN A 49 -7.24 11.43 -22.94
N GLY A 50 -8.08 11.12 -23.93
CA GLY A 50 -7.87 9.98 -24.81
C GLY A 50 -9.13 9.44 -25.51
N GLU A 51 -8.94 8.34 -26.24
CA GLU A 51 -10.04 7.52 -26.79
C GLU A 51 -10.27 6.33 -25.87
N PHE A 52 -11.54 6.02 -25.56
CA PHE A 52 -11.94 5.00 -24.61
C PHE A 52 -12.84 3.95 -25.27
N LYS A 53 -12.53 2.66 -25.04
CA LYS A 53 -13.34 1.54 -25.52
C LYS A 53 -13.70 0.64 -24.35
N LEU A 54 -15.00 0.35 -24.19
CA LEU A 54 -15.44 -0.56 -23.15
C LEU A 54 -14.80 -1.93 -23.36
N ARG A 55 -14.14 -2.41 -22.32
CA ARG A 55 -13.47 -3.71 -22.31
C ARG A 55 -14.33 -4.80 -21.67
N TYR A 56 -14.80 -4.54 -20.45
CA TYR A 56 -15.70 -5.43 -19.71
C TYR A 56 -16.53 -4.64 -18.70
N GLN A 57 -17.55 -5.30 -18.18
CA GLN A 57 -18.32 -4.80 -17.05
C GLN A 57 -18.43 -5.87 -15.97
N THR A 58 -18.49 -5.43 -14.72
CA THR A 58 -18.75 -6.28 -13.55
C THR A 58 -19.87 -5.68 -12.70
N THR A 59 -20.49 -6.51 -11.88
CA THR A 59 -21.52 -6.09 -10.93
C THR A 59 -21.16 -6.54 -9.55
N SER A 60 -21.38 -5.68 -8.57
CA SER A 60 -21.12 -5.91 -7.16
C SER A 60 -22.36 -5.64 -6.30
N LEU A 61 -22.23 -5.81 -4.99
CA LEU A 61 -23.30 -5.47 -4.04
C LEU A 61 -23.68 -3.98 -4.09
N LEU A 62 -22.74 -3.10 -4.43
CA LEU A 62 -22.94 -1.65 -4.42
C LEU A 62 -23.28 -1.03 -5.80
N GLY A 63 -23.15 -1.80 -6.89
CA GLY A 63 -23.49 -1.26 -8.21
C GLY A 63 -22.78 -1.94 -9.38
N HIS A 64 -22.66 -1.18 -10.48
CA HIS A 64 -22.12 -1.66 -11.74
C HIS A 64 -20.82 -0.92 -12.09
N HIS A 65 -19.86 -1.64 -12.68
CA HIS A 65 -18.53 -1.14 -12.96
C HIS A 65 -18.20 -1.37 -14.42
N TYR A 66 -17.88 -0.31 -15.16
CA TYR A 66 -17.60 -0.32 -16.58
C TYR A 66 -16.15 0.04 -16.81
N ASN A 67 -15.33 -0.93 -17.22
CA ASN A 67 -13.90 -0.77 -17.41
C ASN A 67 -13.58 -0.46 -18.87
N PHE A 68 -12.78 0.59 -19.10
CA PHE A 68 -12.43 1.07 -20.42
C PHE A 68 -10.93 0.94 -20.66
N ASP A 69 -10.58 0.39 -21.82
CA ASP A 69 -9.26 0.50 -22.41
C ASP A 69 -9.01 1.93 -22.91
N VAL A 70 -7.76 2.36 -22.89
CA VAL A 70 -7.35 3.74 -23.18
C VAL A 70 -6.40 3.80 -24.37
N TRP A 71 -6.64 4.73 -25.29
CA TRP A 71 -5.70 5.11 -26.37
C TRP A 71 -5.36 6.58 -26.22
N GLN A 72 -4.05 6.91 -26.20
CA GLN A 72 -3.54 8.27 -26.22
C GLN A 72 -2.64 8.47 -27.44
N HIS A 73 -2.87 9.50 -28.22
CA HIS A 73 -2.13 9.76 -29.47
C HIS A 73 -2.15 8.56 -30.46
N GLY A 74 -3.24 7.82 -30.49
CA GLY A 74 -3.40 6.62 -31.33
C GLY A 74 -2.67 5.38 -30.86
N GLN A 75 -2.04 5.43 -29.67
CA GLN A 75 -1.33 4.31 -29.05
C GLN A 75 -2.13 3.73 -27.87
N TYR A 76 -2.25 2.41 -27.82
CA TYR A 76 -2.89 1.71 -26.72
C TYR A 76 -2.08 1.85 -25.45
N GLN A 77 -2.74 2.25 -24.37
CA GLN A 77 -2.13 2.46 -23.06
C GLN A 77 -2.42 1.27 -22.15
N GLN A 78 -1.60 0.26 -22.25
CA GLN A 78 -1.83 -1.03 -21.61
C GLN A 78 -1.86 -0.98 -20.07
N GLN A 79 -1.18 -0.02 -19.46
CA GLN A 79 -1.10 0.13 -18.00
C GLN A 79 -2.13 1.11 -17.45
N LYS A 80 -3.00 1.64 -18.31
CA LYS A 80 -3.96 2.67 -17.94
C LYS A 80 -5.37 2.17 -18.13
N SER A 81 -6.27 2.64 -17.30
CA SER A 81 -7.69 2.38 -17.42
C SER A 81 -8.53 3.54 -16.89
N LEU A 82 -9.76 3.57 -17.33
CA LEU A 82 -10.81 4.40 -16.76
C LEU A 82 -11.97 3.48 -16.39
N VAL A 83 -12.46 3.55 -15.15
CA VAL A 83 -13.56 2.71 -14.68
C VAL A 83 -14.68 3.58 -14.14
N VAL A 84 -15.83 3.56 -14.80
CA VAL A 84 -17.04 4.24 -14.31
C VAL A 84 -17.79 3.29 -13.40
N THR A 85 -18.06 3.73 -12.18
CA THR A 85 -18.90 3.01 -11.22
C THR A 85 -20.22 3.73 -11.05
N THR A 86 -21.33 2.99 -11.26
CA THR A 86 -22.68 3.45 -10.92
C THR A 86 -23.20 2.70 -9.71
N ASP A 87 -24.12 3.34 -8.97
CA ASP A 87 -24.84 2.65 -7.90
C ASP A 87 -25.93 1.70 -8.43
N GLN A 88 -26.65 1.02 -7.54
CA GLN A 88 -27.77 0.13 -7.88
C GLN A 88 -28.94 0.85 -8.57
N GLN A 89 -29.00 2.16 -8.56
CA GLN A 89 -29.97 2.99 -9.30
C GLN A 89 -29.37 3.56 -10.58
N HIS A 90 -28.24 2.99 -11.06
CA HIS A 90 -27.52 3.42 -12.25
C HIS A 90 -27.01 4.85 -12.25
N ARG A 91 -26.91 5.51 -11.07
CA ARG A 91 -26.35 6.86 -10.95
C ARG A 91 -24.84 6.78 -10.80
N VAL A 92 -24.11 7.61 -11.52
CA VAL A 92 -22.64 7.67 -11.41
C VAL A 92 -22.25 7.95 -9.95
N ALA A 93 -21.49 7.06 -9.35
CA ALA A 93 -21.01 7.17 -7.99
C ALA A 93 -19.58 7.68 -7.92
N ARG A 94 -18.72 7.19 -8.81
CA ARG A 94 -17.29 7.58 -8.90
C ARG A 94 -16.70 7.11 -10.22
N VAL A 95 -15.57 7.70 -10.59
CA VAL A 95 -14.76 7.25 -11.71
C VAL A 95 -13.34 7.03 -11.22
N PHE A 96 -12.79 5.86 -11.48
CA PHE A 96 -11.37 5.58 -11.28
C PHE A 96 -10.61 5.94 -12.55
N CYS A 97 -9.54 6.71 -12.44
CA CYS A 97 -8.75 7.17 -13.56
C CYS A 97 -7.26 6.99 -13.26
N SER A 98 -6.59 6.09 -14.00
CA SER A 98 -5.14 5.86 -13.86
C SER A 98 -4.33 6.47 -15.00
N LEU A 99 -4.86 7.46 -15.70
CA LEU A 99 -4.26 8.00 -16.94
C LEU A 99 -2.91 8.67 -16.73
N GLU A 100 -2.67 9.24 -15.56
CA GLU A 100 -1.41 9.89 -15.20
C GLU A 100 -0.41 8.96 -14.52
N ASN A 101 -0.81 7.75 -14.16
CA ASN A 101 0.07 6.82 -13.48
C ASN A 101 1.12 6.24 -14.46
N THR A 102 2.37 6.33 -14.06
CA THR A 102 3.44 5.55 -14.66
C THR A 102 3.60 4.28 -13.82
N VAL A 103 3.18 3.14 -14.36
CA VAL A 103 3.44 1.83 -13.76
C VAL A 103 4.68 1.26 -14.45
N LEU A 104 5.73 1.00 -13.69
CA LEU A 104 6.90 0.31 -14.21
C LEU A 104 6.64 -1.20 -14.13
N LEU A 105 6.67 -1.86 -15.28
CA LEU A 105 6.68 -3.30 -15.36
C LEU A 105 8.13 -3.78 -15.31
N ASN A 106 8.46 -4.61 -14.34
CA ASN A 106 9.80 -5.19 -14.19
C ASN A 106 10.97 -4.18 -14.18
N GLY A 107 10.72 -2.92 -13.76
CA GLY A 107 11.74 -1.88 -13.68
C GLY A 107 12.05 -1.20 -15.02
N GLU A 108 11.38 -1.55 -16.10
CA GLU A 108 11.45 -0.83 -17.37
C GLU A 108 10.07 -0.30 -17.76
N PRO A 109 9.99 0.90 -18.38
CA PRO A 109 8.79 1.32 -19.06
C PRO A 109 8.60 0.39 -20.27
N THR A 110 7.79 -0.64 -20.11
CA THR A 110 7.53 -1.57 -21.21
C THR A 110 6.68 -0.89 -22.26
N THR A 111 7.24 -0.73 -23.44
CA THR A 111 6.52 -0.28 -24.64
C THR A 111 5.74 -1.41 -25.32
N ALA A 112 5.94 -2.64 -24.89
CA ALA A 112 5.21 -3.82 -25.37
C ALA A 112 5.01 -4.77 -24.19
N VAL A 113 3.81 -4.82 -23.64
CA VAL A 113 3.39 -5.98 -22.89
C VAL A 113 2.99 -7.03 -23.91
N GLU A 114 3.56 -8.18 -23.82
CA GLU A 114 3.00 -9.37 -24.46
C GLU A 114 1.55 -9.47 -24.00
N LEU A 115 0.62 -9.34 -24.94
CA LEU A 115 -0.75 -9.76 -24.72
C LEU A 115 -0.65 -11.20 -24.23
N GLU A 116 -1.11 -11.51 -23.03
CA GLU A 116 -1.18 -12.89 -22.59
C GLU A 116 -2.00 -13.63 -23.66
N HIS A 117 -1.31 -14.46 -24.43
CA HIS A 117 -2.00 -15.27 -25.41
C HIS A 117 -3.00 -16.16 -24.66
N PRO A 118 -4.24 -16.29 -25.17
CA PRO A 118 -5.21 -17.16 -24.54
C PRO A 118 -4.59 -18.55 -24.37
N ARG A 119 -4.60 -19.06 -23.15
CA ARG A 119 -4.09 -20.39 -22.84
C ARG A 119 -5.25 -21.27 -22.43
N ARG A 120 -5.23 -22.53 -22.88
CA ARG A 120 -6.12 -23.59 -22.38
C ARG A 120 -5.31 -24.65 -21.67
N LEU A 121 -5.96 -25.34 -20.74
CA LEU A 121 -5.39 -26.50 -20.08
C LEU A 121 -5.68 -27.75 -20.92
N GLU A 122 -4.67 -28.54 -21.22
CA GLU A 122 -4.82 -29.93 -21.65
C GLU A 122 -4.84 -30.81 -20.40
N ALA A 123 -5.95 -31.50 -20.18
CA ALA A 123 -6.14 -32.32 -19.00
C ALA A 123 -7.18 -33.42 -19.27
N ASP A 124 -7.15 -34.49 -18.47
CA ASP A 124 -8.26 -35.42 -18.36
C ASP A 124 -9.27 -34.88 -17.33
N PHE A 125 -10.52 -35.23 -17.51
CA PHE A 125 -11.66 -34.79 -16.70
C PHE A 125 -12.41 -35.99 -16.12
N PRO A 126 -13.05 -35.86 -14.96
CA PRO A 126 -14.03 -36.81 -14.44
C PRO A 126 -15.28 -36.81 -15.32
N PRO A 127 -16.24 -37.74 -15.08
CA PRO A 127 -17.55 -37.70 -15.72
C PRO A 127 -18.25 -36.32 -15.55
N ALA A 128 -19.02 -35.93 -16.56
CA ALA A 128 -19.82 -34.70 -16.49
C ALA A 128 -20.95 -34.83 -15.46
N LEU A 129 -21.38 -33.71 -14.86
CA LEU A 129 -22.41 -33.70 -13.81
C LEU A 129 -23.72 -34.36 -14.21
N GLU A 130 -24.06 -34.29 -15.52
CA GLU A 130 -25.26 -34.90 -16.08
C GLU A 130 -25.19 -36.44 -16.15
N GLN A 131 -24.02 -37.04 -15.92
CA GLN A 131 -23.82 -38.50 -15.96
C GLN A 131 -24.05 -39.17 -14.60
N GLY A 132 -24.42 -38.37 -13.58
CA GLY A 132 -24.67 -38.89 -12.22
C GLY A 132 -25.54 -37.96 -11.40
N GLU A 133 -25.47 -38.10 -10.10
CA GLU A 133 -26.17 -37.24 -9.14
C GLU A 133 -25.17 -36.70 -8.10
N LEU A 134 -25.49 -35.54 -7.52
CA LEU A 134 -24.69 -35.00 -6.40
C LEU A 134 -25.19 -35.62 -5.10
N GLU A 135 -24.29 -36.31 -4.39
CA GLU A 135 -24.55 -36.92 -3.09
C GLU A 135 -23.70 -36.22 -2.01
N THR A 136 -24.33 -35.86 -0.89
CA THR A 136 -23.60 -35.33 0.28
C THR A 136 -22.97 -36.48 1.04
N VAL A 137 -21.65 -36.44 1.18
CA VAL A 137 -20.85 -37.49 1.85
C VAL A 137 -19.91 -36.88 2.89
N GLU A 138 -19.59 -37.69 3.91
CA GLU A 138 -18.60 -37.35 4.91
C GLU A 138 -17.20 -37.79 4.45
N ILE A 139 -16.23 -36.87 4.50
CA ILE A 139 -14.83 -37.12 4.18
C ILE A 139 -13.91 -36.74 5.34
N GLN A 140 -12.66 -37.18 5.29
CA GLN A 140 -11.61 -36.82 6.24
C GLN A 140 -10.67 -35.79 5.61
N VAL A 141 -10.36 -34.71 6.34
CA VAL A 141 -9.46 -33.62 5.92
C VAL A 141 -8.68 -33.06 7.10
N PHE A 142 -7.66 -32.25 6.84
CA PHE A 142 -7.12 -31.31 7.81
C PHE A 142 -7.78 -29.95 7.60
N ASP A 143 -8.22 -29.28 8.69
CA ASP A 143 -8.98 -28.04 8.59
C ASP A 143 -8.63 -27.07 9.73
N PRO A 144 -7.81 -26.01 9.48
CA PRO A 144 -7.20 -25.67 8.18
C PRO A 144 -5.98 -26.55 7.84
N ASP A 145 -5.14 -26.88 8.78
CA ASP A 145 -3.95 -27.73 8.69
C ASP A 145 -3.68 -28.40 10.04
N LEU A 146 -2.82 -29.42 10.06
CA LEU A 146 -2.53 -30.19 11.28
C LEU A 146 -1.91 -29.34 12.39
N ARG A 147 -1.03 -28.41 12.05
CA ARG A 147 -0.35 -27.57 13.04
C ARG A 147 -1.33 -26.59 13.69
N THR A 148 -2.11 -25.89 12.88
CA THR A 148 -3.10 -24.89 13.33
C THR A 148 -4.23 -25.54 14.11
N GLN A 149 -4.78 -26.65 13.62
CA GLN A 149 -5.89 -27.32 14.31
C GLN A 149 -5.49 -27.92 15.69
N GLN A 150 -4.21 -28.27 15.88
CA GLN A 150 -3.67 -28.76 17.14
C GLN A 150 -2.98 -27.67 17.98
N GLN A 151 -2.99 -26.42 17.52
CA GLN A 151 -2.41 -25.27 18.22
C GLN A 151 -0.92 -25.46 18.56
N LEU A 152 -0.15 -26.06 17.64
CA LEU A 152 1.27 -26.29 17.84
C LEU A 152 2.08 -25.06 17.44
N PRO A 153 3.06 -24.63 18.28
CA PRO A 153 3.93 -23.51 17.95
C PRO A 153 4.81 -23.83 16.75
N ALA A 154 5.30 -22.78 16.08
CA ALA A 154 6.28 -22.95 15.02
C ALA A 154 7.56 -23.62 15.56
N PRO A 155 8.14 -24.58 14.82
CA PRO A 155 9.41 -25.18 15.21
C PRO A 155 10.53 -24.15 15.12
N SER A 156 11.52 -24.25 16.01
CA SER A 156 12.67 -23.33 16.04
C SER A 156 13.65 -23.50 14.86
N SER A 157 13.61 -24.64 14.19
CA SER A 157 14.59 -25.02 13.14
C SER A 157 13.96 -25.63 11.88
N GLY A 158 12.68 -25.59 11.72
CA GLY A 158 11.98 -26.28 10.65
C GLY A 158 12.03 -27.83 10.78
N TRP A 159 11.05 -28.48 10.17
CA TRP A 159 11.00 -29.95 10.07
C TRP A 159 11.65 -30.40 8.74
N ASN A 160 12.43 -31.48 8.79
CA ASN A 160 13.11 -32.02 7.62
C ASN A 160 12.36 -33.21 6.99
N SER A 161 11.37 -33.76 7.72
CA SER A 161 10.52 -34.85 7.27
C SER A 161 9.17 -34.78 7.98
N MET A 162 8.17 -35.49 7.46
CA MET A 162 6.88 -35.64 8.12
C MET A 162 6.99 -36.30 9.50
N ASP A 163 8.01 -37.13 9.72
CA ASP A 163 8.26 -37.79 11.00
C ASP A 163 8.71 -36.82 12.11
N ASP A 164 9.16 -35.62 11.75
CA ASP A 164 9.53 -34.56 12.71
C ASP A 164 8.32 -33.88 13.33
N TYR A 165 7.12 -34.07 12.77
CA TYR A 165 5.88 -33.52 13.28
C TYR A 165 5.54 -34.15 14.63
N PRO A 166 5.43 -33.37 15.73
CA PRO A 166 5.29 -33.90 17.07
C PRO A 166 3.83 -34.26 17.44
N GLY A 167 2.86 -33.83 16.61
CA GLY A 167 1.44 -34.01 16.85
C GLY A 167 0.89 -35.36 16.37
N ALA A 168 -0.36 -35.64 16.66
CA ALA A 168 -1.09 -36.77 16.11
C ALA A 168 -1.69 -36.42 14.75
N MET A 169 -1.84 -37.40 13.86
CA MET A 169 -2.57 -37.25 12.60
C MET A 169 -4.08 -37.25 12.89
N GLU A 170 -4.59 -36.08 13.28
CA GLU A 170 -6.01 -35.91 13.63
C GLU A 170 -6.80 -35.38 12.44
N TYR A 171 -7.65 -36.23 11.87
CA TYR A 171 -8.52 -35.84 10.75
C TYR A 171 -9.81 -35.22 11.27
N GLN A 172 -10.23 -34.15 10.61
CA GLN A 172 -11.54 -33.55 10.79
C GLN A 172 -12.54 -34.17 9.81
N ARG A 173 -13.75 -34.49 10.30
CA ARG A 173 -14.81 -34.97 9.44
C ARG A 173 -15.63 -33.82 8.91
N ARG A 174 -15.80 -33.77 7.60
CA ARG A 174 -16.52 -32.70 6.90
C ARG A 174 -17.43 -33.25 5.84
N ASN A 175 -18.59 -32.60 5.66
CA ASN A 175 -19.55 -32.98 4.62
C ASN A 175 -19.24 -32.19 3.33
N VAL A 176 -19.21 -32.90 2.22
CA VAL A 176 -19.06 -32.33 0.87
C VAL A 176 -20.08 -32.92 -0.08
N SER A 177 -20.36 -32.19 -1.18
CA SER A 177 -21.21 -32.70 -2.26
C SER A 177 -20.33 -33.24 -3.37
N LEU A 178 -20.42 -34.52 -3.71
CA LEU A 178 -19.63 -35.20 -4.73
C LEU A 178 -20.50 -35.76 -5.85
N LEU A 179 -19.96 -35.82 -7.05
CA LEU A 179 -20.58 -36.53 -8.16
C LEU A 179 -20.51 -38.04 -7.91
N LYS A 180 -21.68 -38.67 -7.88
CA LYS A 180 -21.84 -40.13 -7.82
C LYS A 180 -22.36 -40.64 -9.14
N THR A 181 -21.70 -41.63 -9.73
CA THR A 181 -22.08 -42.34 -10.94
C THR A 181 -22.21 -43.82 -10.62
N ASP A 182 -22.51 -44.64 -11.61
CA ASP A 182 -22.46 -46.10 -11.56
C ASP A 182 -21.04 -46.66 -11.30
N GLN A 183 -20.01 -45.85 -11.60
CA GLN A 183 -18.59 -46.18 -11.35
C GLN A 183 -18.13 -45.86 -9.93
N GLY A 184 -18.84 -45.04 -9.17
CA GLY A 184 -18.50 -44.56 -7.85
C GLY A 184 -18.46 -43.04 -7.73
N TYR A 185 -17.59 -42.49 -6.86
CA TYR A 185 -17.55 -41.08 -6.49
C TYR A 185 -16.34 -40.38 -7.16
N PHE A 186 -16.57 -39.14 -7.61
CA PHE A 186 -15.59 -38.26 -8.22
C PHE A 186 -15.57 -36.88 -7.53
N LEU A 187 -14.41 -36.26 -7.46
CA LEU A 187 -14.22 -34.90 -6.90
C LEU A 187 -14.68 -33.85 -7.90
N HIS A 188 -16.00 -33.78 -8.09
CA HIS A 188 -16.68 -32.89 -9.02
C HIS A 188 -18.03 -32.46 -8.44
N ASN A 189 -18.25 -31.14 -8.38
CA ASN A 189 -19.54 -30.58 -8.07
C ASN A 189 -19.77 -29.26 -8.86
N ARG A 190 -20.73 -28.44 -8.46
CA ARG A 190 -21.04 -27.18 -9.16
C ARG A 190 -20.01 -26.07 -8.96
N ASN A 191 -19.12 -26.20 -7.99
CA ASN A 191 -18.12 -25.18 -7.66
C ASN A 191 -16.74 -25.53 -8.19
N VAL A 192 -16.36 -26.80 -8.07
CA VAL A 192 -15.00 -27.29 -8.36
C VAL A 192 -15.01 -28.60 -9.10
N VAL A 193 -13.98 -28.82 -9.92
CA VAL A 193 -13.76 -30.07 -10.64
C VAL A 193 -12.30 -30.43 -10.65
N GLU A 194 -11.98 -31.66 -10.15
CA GLU A 194 -10.62 -32.21 -10.29
C GLU A 194 -10.31 -32.44 -11.76
N VAL A 195 -9.07 -32.13 -12.17
CA VAL A 195 -8.53 -32.46 -13.47
C VAL A 195 -7.18 -33.14 -13.30
N ASP A 196 -6.77 -33.96 -14.26
CA ASP A 196 -5.41 -34.50 -14.36
C ASP A 196 -4.67 -33.70 -15.45
N ALA A 197 -3.94 -32.69 -15.00
CA ALA A 197 -3.33 -31.66 -15.85
C ALA A 197 -2.08 -32.20 -16.57
N LYS A 198 -1.91 -31.87 -17.85
CA LYS A 198 -0.80 -32.36 -18.68
C LYS A 198 0.06 -31.26 -19.27
N ALA A 199 -0.55 -30.16 -19.68
CA ALA A 199 0.15 -29.07 -20.35
C ALA A 199 -0.72 -27.80 -20.43
N LEU A 200 -0.05 -26.66 -20.68
CA LEU A 200 -0.68 -25.45 -21.17
C LEU A 200 -0.52 -25.36 -22.70
N ILE A 201 -1.61 -25.01 -23.39
CA ILE A 201 -1.62 -24.78 -24.82
C ILE A 201 -1.84 -23.28 -25.07
N SER A 202 -0.86 -22.60 -25.64
CA SER A 202 -1.02 -21.24 -26.16
C SER A 202 -1.82 -21.29 -27.46
N LEU A 203 -2.94 -20.54 -27.52
CA LEU A 203 -3.86 -20.61 -28.66
C LEU A 203 -3.46 -19.72 -29.84
N GLU A 204 -2.58 -18.73 -29.60
CA GLU A 204 -2.03 -17.87 -30.65
C GLU A 204 -0.53 -17.66 -30.41
N THR A 205 0.25 -17.84 -31.46
CA THR A 205 1.64 -17.36 -31.57
C THR A 205 1.69 -16.36 -32.72
N GLN A 206 2.76 -15.59 -32.85
CA GLN A 206 2.96 -14.66 -33.96
C GLN A 206 2.86 -15.36 -35.33
N ASP A 207 3.11 -16.66 -35.38
CA ASP A 207 3.08 -17.51 -36.59
C ASP A 207 1.81 -18.34 -36.69
N GLY A 208 0.81 -18.17 -35.82
CA GLY A 208 -0.44 -18.95 -35.81
C GLY A 208 -0.29 -20.39 -35.37
N VAL A 209 0.84 -20.74 -34.74
CA VAL A 209 1.16 -22.11 -34.26
C VAL A 209 0.80 -22.20 -32.77
N SER A 210 0.01 -23.20 -32.40
CA SER A 210 -0.22 -23.53 -30.99
C SER A 210 1.06 -24.11 -30.37
N VAL A 211 1.48 -23.58 -29.22
CA VAL A 211 2.61 -24.11 -28.45
C VAL A 211 2.08 -24.88 -27.25
N ARG A 212 2.56 -26.11 -27.11
CA ARG A 212 2.30 -26.97 -25.95
C ARG A 212 3.46 -26.82 -24.97
N ASP A 213 3.17 -26.44 -23.73
CA ASP A 213 4.14 -26.32 -22.66
C ASP A 213 3.82 -27.35 -21.56
N GLU A 214 4.74 -28.32 -21.38
CA GLU A 214 4.68 -29.36 -20.36
C GLU A 214 5.59 -29.04 -19.18
N SER A 215 6.37 -27.96 -19.26
CA SER A 215 7.34 -27.62 -18.22
C SER A 215 6.64 -27.32 -16.90
N GLY A 216 7.14 -27.90 -15.82
CA GLY A 216 6.60 -27.72 -14.48
C GLY A 216 5.42 -28.64 -14.12
N PHE A 217 4.73 -29.27 -15.07
CA PHE A 217 3.68 -30.23 -14.76
C PHE A 217 4.26 -31.53 -14.18
N ALA A 218 3.54 -32.12 -13.22
CA ALA A 218 3.86 -33.43 -12.70
C ALA A 218 3.48 -34.53 -13.74
N ALA A 219 4.01 -35.73 -13.54
CA ALA A 219 3.55 -36.86 -14.33
C ALA A 219 2.07 -37.12 -14.05
N PRO A 220 1.23 -37.33 -15.10
CA PRO A 220 -0.19 -37.58 -14.91
C PRO A 220 -0.45 -38.69 -13.90
N SER A 221 -1.27 -38.43 -12.90
CA SER A 221 -1.60 -39.36 -11.82
C SER A 221 -2.98 -39.98 -11.94
N GLY A 222 -3.75 -39.51 -12.93
CA GLY A 222 -5.14 -39.90 -13.17
C GLY A 222 -6.14 -39.20 -12.24
N ILE A 223 -7.37 -39.11 -12.68
CA ILE A 223 -8.50 -38.55 -11.89
C ILE A 223 -8.73 -39.43 -10.65
N SER A 224 -8.92 -38.80 -9.49
CA SER A 224 -9.26 -39.51 -8.25
C SER A 224 -10.63 -40.16 -8.38
N HIS A 225 -10.68 -41.47 -8.15
CA HIS A 225 -11.87 -42.28 -8.23
C HIS A 225 -12.02 -43.12 -6.97
N PHE A 226 -13.22 -43.16 -6.42
CA PHE A 226 -13.54 -43.92 -5.21
C PHE A 226 -14.73 -44.85 -5.49
N ALA A 227 -14.47 -46.13 -5.56
CA ALA A 227 -15.48 -47.12 -5.92
C ALA A 227 -16.60 -47.24 -4.88
N ALA A 228 -16.30 -46.98 -3.62
CA ALA A 228 -17.28 -47.04 -2.51
C ALA A 228 -17.11 -45.84 -1.58
N LEU A 229 -18.15 -45.49 -0.86
CA LEU A 229 -18.14 -44.44 0.16
C LEU A 229 -17.11 -44.69 1.26
N THR A 230 -16.91 -45.97 1.63
CA THR A 230 -15.90 -46.39 2.62
C THR A 230 -14.48 -45.97 2.21
N ASP A 231 -14.16 -45.93 0.91
CA ASP A 231 -12.85 -45.54 0.41
C ASP A 231 -12.55 -44.07 0.71
N LEU A 232 -13.56 -43.22 0.66
CA LEU A 232 -13.48 -41.81 1.03
C LEU A 232 -13.43 -41.59 2.54
N GLN A 233 -14.22 -42.33 3.30
CA GLN A 233 -14.35 -42.19 4.75
C GLN A 233 -13.12 -42.70 5.51
N THR A 234 -12.31 -43.54 4.90
CA THR A 234 -11.10 -44.15 5.50
C THR A 234 -9.82 -43.67 4.82
N LEU A 235 -9.94 -42.72 3.85
CA LEU A 235 -8.80 -42.14 3.15
C LEU A 235 -7.91 -41.40 4.15
N ASP A 236 -6.61 -41.65 4.14
CA ASP A 236 -5.64 -40.97 4.98
C ASP A 236 -4.53 -40.30 4.15
N SER A 237 -3.69 -39.54 4.81
CA SER A 237 -2.61 -38.78 4.19
C SER A 237 -1.49 -39.62 3.54
N ASN A 238 -1.49 -40.93 3.68
CA ASN A 238 -0.58 -41.83 2.97
C ASN A 238 -1.08 -42.17 1.56
N ASP A 239 -2.35 -41.95 1.26
CA ASP A 239 -2.90 -42.12 -0.09
C ASP A 239 -2.73 -40.82 -0.87
N PRO A 240 -2.06 -40.83 -2.06
CA PRO A 240 -1.89 -39.61 -2.85
C PRO A 240 -3.18 -38.88 -3.24
N ARG A 241 -4.33 -39.59 -3.28
CA ARG A 241 -5.65 -38.99 -3.55
C ARG A 241 -6.12 -38.06 -2.44
N PHE A 242 -5.53 -38.19 -1.22
CA PHE A 242 -5.84 -37.30 -0.10
C PHE A 242 -5.54 -35.84 -0.43
N LEU A 243 -4.48 -35.56 -1.20
CA LEU A 243 -4.14 -34.20 -1.68
C LEU A 243 -5.27 -33.60 -2.52
N ALA A 244 -5.86 -34.39 -3.40
CA ALA A 244 -6.99 -33.95 -4.20
C ALA A 244 -8.24 -33.73 -3.34
N VAL A 245 -8.48 -34.57 -2.33
CA VAL A 245 -9.59 -34.39 -1.38
C VAL A 245 -9.42 -33.13 -0.54
N MET A 246 -8.21 -32.83 -0.06
CA MET A 246 -7.88 -31.58 0.64
C MET A 246 -8.18 -30.36 -0.24
N ALA A 247 -7.61 -30.34 -1.46
CA ALA A 247 -7.82 -29.24 -2.39
C ALA A 247 -9.31 -29.08 -2.73
N PHE A 248 -10.02 -30.16 -3.01
CA PHE A 248 -11.46 -30.15 -3.28
C PHE A 248 -12.24 -29.49 -2.14
N TYR A 249 -12.02 -29.96 -0.91
CA TYR A 249 -12.76 -29.46 0.26
C TYR A 249 -12.54 -27.97 0.48
N HIS A 250 -11.29 -27.51 0.55
CA HIS A 250 -10.99 -26.13 0.86
C HIS A 250 -11.44 -25.18 -0.25
N LEU A 251 -11.28 -25.56 -1.51
CA LEU A 251 -11.79 -24.77 -2.67
C LEU A 251 -13.31 -24.68 -2.65
N ASP A 252 -14.01 -25.81 -2.53
CA ASP A 252 -15.48 -25.86 -2.51
C ASP A 252 -16.06 -25.08 -1.34
N HIS A 253 -15.54 -25.31 -0.13
CA HIS A 253 -15.97 -24.60 1.08
C HIS A 253 -15.78 -23.10 0.99
N SER A 254 -14.63 -22.64 0.48
CA SER A 254 -14.35 -21.22 0.32
C SER A 254 -15.21 -20.57 -0.76
N LEU A 255 -15.48 -21.25 -1.88
CA LEU A 255 -16.39 -20.75 -2.92
C LEU A 255 -17.84 -20.69 -2.43
N GLU A 256 -18.31 -21.67 -1.66
CA GLU A 256 -19.62 -21.58 -1.00
C GLU A 256 -19.66 -20.41 -0.02
N TYR A 257 -18.58 -20.18 0.75
CA TYR A 257 -18.48 -19.02 1.62
C TYR A 257 -18.61 -17.71 0.84
N THR A 258 -17.91 -17.53 -0.28
CA THR A 258 -18.05 -16.29 -1.12
C THR A 258 -19.48 -16.08 -1.59
N LYS A 259 -20.20 -17.14 -1.97
CA LYS A 259 -21.61 -17.04 -2.34
C LYS A 259 -22.49 -16.57 -1.17
N THR A 260 -22.20 -17.05 0.05
CA THR A 260 -22.92 -16.60 1.25
C THR A 260 -22.66 -15.13 1.58
N LEU A 261 -21.54 -14.56 1.11
CA LEU A 261 -21.24 -13.14 1.17
C LEU A 261 -21.93 -12.31 0.05
N GLY A 262 -22.60 -12.99 -0.90
CA GLY A 262 -23.28 -12.37 -2.02
C GLY A 262 -22.47 -12.32 -3.32
N TYR A 263 -21.36 -13.03 -3.40
CA TYR A 263 -20.47 -13.05 -4.57
C TYR A 263 -20.41 -14.43 -5.22
N ALA A 264 -21.14 -14.62 -6.33
CA ALA A 264 -21.01 -15.78 -7.20
C ALA A 264 -19.98 -15.47 -8.29
N LEU A 265 -18.71 -15.72 -8.00
CA LEU A 265 -17.60 -15.22 -8.82
C LEU A 265 -17.32 -16.06 -10.06
N PHE A 266 -17.50 -17.37 -9.98
CA PHE A 266 -17.23 -18.30 -11.08
C PHE A 266 -18.53 -18.77 -11.75
N SER A 267 -18.59 -18.66 -13.08
CA SER A 267 -19.72 -19.14 -13.86
C SER A 267 -19.65 -20.64 -14.18
N GLU A 268 -18.44 -21.20 -14.14
CA GLU A 268 -18.14 -22.61 -14.39
C GLU A 268 -17.39 -23.17 -13.18
N PRO A 269 -17.42 -24.49 -12.94
CA PRO A 269 -16.62 -25.09 -11.88
C PRO A 269 -15.12 -24.76 -12.02
N LEU A 270 -14.51 -24.31 -10.93
CA LEU A 270 -13.08 -24.07 -10.86
C LEU A 270 -12.32 -25.38 -11.05
N LYS A 271 -11.41 -25.43 -12.02
CA LYS A 271 -10.54 -26.59 -12.23
C LYS A 271 -9.44 -26.62 -11.20
N PHE A 272 -9.08 -27.78 -10.69
CA PHE A 272 -7.93 -27.93 -9.84
C PHE A 272 -7.25 -29.28 -10.05
N ASP A 273 -5.93 -29.30 -9.77
CA ASP A 273 -5.17 -30.54 -9.65
C ASP A 273 -4.33 -30.50 -8.37
N GLY A 274 -4.70 -31.34 -7.40
CA GLY A 274 -4.00 -31.43 -6.10
C GLY A 274 -2.57 -32.02 -6.20
N ARG A 275 -2.15 -32.43 -7.41
CA ARG A 275 -0.88 -33.12 -7.71
C ARG A 275 -0.29 -32.63 -9.03
N GLY A 276 -0.70 -31.47 -9.52
CA GLY A 276 -0.51 -31.01 -10.88
C GLY A 276 0.90 -30.50 -11.20
N LEU A 277 1.69 -30.09 -10.21
CA LEU A 277 3.04 -29.54 -10.44
C LEU A 277 4.12 -30.37 -9.75
N SER A 278 5.29 -30.47 -10.40
CA SER A 278 6.46 -31.19 -9.87
C SER A 278 7.31 -30.34 -8.92
N ALA A 279 7.15 -29.03 -8.95
CA ALA A 279 7.91 -28.08 -8.13
C ALA A 279 7.37 -28.00 -6.69
N ASN A 280 8.15 -27.44 -5.78
CA ASN A 280 7.70 -26.95 -4.49
C ASN A 280 7.13 -25.53 -4.68
N ASN A 281 6.02 -25.43 -5.36
CA ASN A 281 5.31 -24.20 -5.68
C ASN A 281 3.94 -24.51 -6.29
N SER A 282 2.93 -23.77 -5.90
CA SER A 282 1.59 -23.85 -6.47
C SER A 282 1.30 -22.65 -7.38
N THR A 283 0.31 -22.73 -8.23
CA THR A 283 -0.01 -21.66 -9.18
C THR A 283 -1.47 -21.68 -9.59
N TYR A 284 -2.11 -20.51 -9.56
CA TYR A 284 -3.39 -20.30 -10.23
C TYR A 284 -3.17 -19.84 -11.67
N TYR A 285 -3.61 -20.61 -12.62
CA TYR A 285 -3.57 -20.27 -14.05
C TYR A 285 -4.86 -19.54 -14.46
N LYS A 286 -4.75 -18.24 -14.66
CA LYS A 286 -5.88 -17.35 -14.99
C LYS A 286 -6.61 -17.75 -16.28
N GLY A 287 -5.87 -18.06 -17.37
CA GLY A 287 -6.47 -18.39 -18.66
C GLY A 287 -7.42 -19.59 -18.61
N PRO A 288 -6.98 -20.75 -18.13
CA PRO A 288 -7.84 -21.92 -17.98
C PRO A 288 -8.74 -21.88 -16.73
N GLN A 289 -8.55 -20.91 -15.81
CA GLN A 289 -9.19 -20.85 -14.49
C GLN A 289 -8.94 -22.15 -13.70
N ALA A 290 -7.68 -22.39 -13.38
CA ALA A 290 -7.24 -23.65 -12.78
C ALA A 290 -6.18 -23.43 -11.70
N ALA A 291 -6.38 -24.03 -10.52
CA ALA A 291 -5.41 -24.08 -9.43
C ALA A 291 -4.62 -25.39 -9.48
N MET A 292 -3.29 -25.30 -9.54
CA MET A 292 -2.37 -26.44 -9.62
C MET A 292 -1.46 -26.45 -8.42
N PHE A 293 -1.39 -27.58 -7.72
CA PHE A 293 -0.62 -27.70 -6.48
C PHE A 293 0.63 -28.53 -6.67
N GLY A 294 1.71 -28.15 -5.96
CA GLY A 294 3.02 -28.72 -6.06
C GLY A 294 3.19 -30.02 -5.23
N LEU A 295 3.98 -30.93 -5.81
CA LEU A 295 4.40 -32.19 -5.14
C LEU A 295 5.84 -32.09 -4.60
N GLY A 296 6.55 -30.97 -4.90
CA GLY A 296 7.92 -30.77 -4.46
C GLY A 296 8.03 -30.53 -2.96
N GLY A 297 9.28 -30.46 -2.47
CA GLY A 297 9.54 -30.21 -1.05
C GLY A 297 9.43 -31.44 -0.15
N VAL A 298 9.26 -31.22 1.13
CA VAL A 298 9.07 -32.26 2.16
C VAL A 298 7.59 -32.57 2.35
N SER A 299 6.75 -31.54 2.32
CA SER A 299 5.30 -31.66 2.33
C SER A 299 4.76 -31.23 0.97
N PRO A 300 3.81 -31.98 0.37
CA PRO A 300 3.09 -31.46 -0.80
C PRO A 300 2.21 -30.26 -0.42
N ASP A 301 2.14 -29.27 -1.31
CA ASP A 301 1.47 -27.99 -1.06
C ASP A 301 -0.03 -28.14 -0.74
N ALA A 302 -0.72 -29.09 -1.35
CA ALA A 302 -2.15 -29.37 -1.10
C ALA A 302 -2.43 -29.99 0.28
N MET A 303 -1.43 -30.19 1.14
CA MET A 303 -1.60 -30.55 2.56
C MET A 303 -1.90 -29.33 3.42
N ASP A 304 -1.69 -28.13 2.91
CA ASP A 304 -1.86 -26.86 3.62
C ASP A 304 -3.03 -26.06 3.03
N ALA A 305 -4.06 -25.81 3.85
CA ALA A 305 -5.18 -24.99 3.43
C ALA A 305 -4.77 -23.54 3.08
N ASP A 306 -3.74 -23.01 3.73
CA ASP A 306 -3.26 -21.64 3.44
C ASP A 306 -2.73 -21.57 2.00
N VAL A 307 -2.00 -22.58 1.51
CA VAL A 307 -1.55 -22.65 0.11
C VAL A 307 -2.75 -22.78 -0.84
N ILE A 308 -3.70 -23.67 -0.52
CA ILE A 308 -4.88 -23.87 -1.36
C ILE A 308 -5.70 -22.59 -1.49
N LEU A 309 -5.90 -21.89 -0.38
CA LEU A 309 -6.73 -20.68 -0.34
C LEU A 309 -6.00 -19.44 -0.86
N HIS A 310 -4.67 -19.40 -0.78
CA HIS A 310 -3.85 -18.39 -1.44
C HIS A 310 -4.03 -18.46 -2.96
N GLU A 311 -3.90 -19.64 -3.56
CA GLU A 311 -4.12 -19.83 -4.99
C GLU A 311 -5.57 -19.53 -5.41
N LEU A 312 -6.54 -19.89 -4.58
CA LEU A 312 -7.93 -19.47 -4.78
C LEU A 312 -8.07 -17.95 -4.72
N GLY A 313 -7.34 -17.27 -3.83
CA GLY A 313 -7.30 -15.82 -3.73
C GLY A 313 -6.95 -15.17 -5.07
N HIS A 314 -5.95 -15.70 -5.80
CA HIS A 314 -5.68 -15.27 -7.18
C HIS A 314 -6.88 -15.47 -8.10
N GLY A 315 -7.55 -16.62 -8.02
CA GLY A 315 -8.78 -16.85 -8.76
C GLY A 315 -9.86 -15.82 -8.46
N ILE A 316 -10.11 -15.54 -7.20
CA ILE A 316 -11.12 -14.58 -6.74
C ILE A 316 -10.83 -13.18 -7.29
N HIS A 317 -9.62 -12.66 -7.09
CA HIS A 317 -9.33 -11.30 -7.53
C HIS A 317 -9.37 -11.16 -9.06
N TYR A 318 -8.97 -12.19 -9.83
CA TYR A 318 -9.06 -12.17 -11.29
C TYR A 318 -10.51 -12.21 -11.82
N GLN A 319 -11.45 -12.77 -11.06
CA GLN A 319 -12.87 -12.68 -11.42
C GLN A 319 -13.43 -11.27 -11.19
N ILE A 320 -12.88 -10.53 -10.22
CA ILE A 320 -13.31 -9.17 -9.91
C ILE A 320 -12.59 -8.16 -10.79
N VAL A 321 -11.25 -8.23 -10.88
CA VAL A 321 -10.40 -7.34 -11.69
C VAL A 321 -9.43 -8.18 -12.50
N PRO A 322 -9.79 -8.58 -13.72
CA PRO A 322 -8.97 -9.46 -14.57
C PRO A 322 -7.58 -8.90 -14.91
N ASP A 323 -7.35 -7.62 -14.68
CA ASP A 323 -6.16 -6.90 -15.13
C ASP A 323 -5.03 -6.81 -14.09
N TRP A 324 -5.22 -7.41 -12.93
CA TRP A 324 -4.21 -7.35 -11.85
C TRP A 324 -3.15 -8.45 -12.04
N ALA A 325 -2.02 -8.10 -12.61
CA ALA A 325 -0.96 -9.07 -12.86
C ALA A 325 0.46 -8.55 -12.59
N TYR A 326 0.66 -7.22 -12.51
CA TYR A 326 2.00 -6.64 -12.52
C TYR A 326 2.15 -5.44 -11.60
N GLY A 327 3.36 -5.17 -11.14
CA GLY A 327 3.69 -4.04 -10.29
C GLY A 327 2.90 -4.06 -8.99
N HIS A 328 2.34 -2.95 -8.59
CA HIS A 328 1.52 -2.87 -7.37
C HIS A 328 0.37 -3.88 -7.36
N SER A 329 -0.30 -4.09 -8.50
CA SER A 329 -1.40 -5.05 -8.58
C SER A 329 -0.96 -6.50 -8.41
N GLY A 330 0.27 -6.84 -8.79
CA GLY A 330 0.88 -8.15 -8.50
C GLY A 330 1.07 -8.35 -6.99
N ALA A 331 1.72 -7.40 -6.31
CA ALA A 331 1.89 -7.45 -4.85
C ALA A 331 0.54 -7.42 -4.09
N ILE A 332 -0.47 -6.66 -4.61
CA ILE A 332 -1.83 -6.69 -4.07
C ILE A 332 -2.46 -8.08 -4.21
N GLY A 333 -2.29 -8.73 -5.38
CA GLY A 333 -2.83 -10.06 -5.63
C GLY A 333 -2.27 -11.11 -4.68
N GLU A 334 -0.93 -11.09 -4.48
CA GLU A 334 -0.24 -11.93 -3.49
C GLU A 334 -0.73 -11.65 -2.07
N GLY A 335 -0.73 -10.38 -1.67
CA GLY A 335 -1.18 -9.97 -0.34
C GLY A 335 -2.66 -10.25 -0.08
N PHE A 336 -3.51 -10.24 -1.13
CA PHE A 336 -4.90 -10.67 -1.01
C PHE A 336 -5.01 -12.18 -0.83
N GLY A 337 -4.21 -12.98 -1.54
CA GLY A 337 -4.12 -14.44 -1.33
C GLY A 337 -3.75 -14.77 0.11
N ASP A 338 -2.70 -14.14 0.63
CA ASP A 338 -2.28 -14.28 2.03
C ASP A 338 -3.38 -13.88 3.02
N TYR A 339 -4.05 -12.74 2.77
CA TYR A 339 -5.17 -12.30 3.61
C TYR A 339 -6.32 -13.32 3.59
N TRP A 340 -6.70 -13.83 2.41
CA TRP A 340 -7.81 -14.75 2.27
C TRP A 340 -7.57 -16.07 2.99
N ALA A 341 -6.36 -16.61 2.88
CA ALA A 341 -5.90 -17.76 3.64
C ALA A 341 -5.89 -17.49 5.15
N GLY A 342 -5.24 -16.39 5.55
CA GLY A 342 -5.13 -16.00 6.97
C GLY A 342 -6.47 -15.69 7.62
N SER A 343 -7.42 -15.05 6.91
CA SER A 343 -8.79 -14.82 7.41
C SER A 343 -9.51 -16.14 7.67
N ASN A 344 -9.40 -17.11 6.76
CA ASN A 344 -9.98 -18.45 6.96
C ASN A 344 -9.37 -19.16 8.17
N SER A 345 -8.04 -19.23 8.26
CA SER A 345 -7.34 -19.89 9.37
C SER A 345 -7.64 -19.23 10.70
N TYR A 346 -7.68 -17.90 10.77
CA TYR A 346 -8.07 -17.16 11.98
C TYR A 346 -9.53 -17.41 12.35
N ARG A 347 -10.44 -17.44 11.39
CA ARG A 347 -11.86 -17.75 11.62
C ARG A 347 -12.04 -19.13 12.23
N GLN A 348 -11.35 -20.16 11.71
CA GLN A 348 -11.39 -21.52 12.27
C GLN A 348 -10.85 -21.56 13.69
N GLN A 349 -9.72 -20.91 13.96
CA GLN A 349 -9.15 -20.80 15.31
C GLN A 349 -10.13 -20.10 16.27
N TYR A 350 -10.72 -18.98 15.84
CA TYR A 350 -11.66 -18.20 16.65
C TYR A 350 -12.89 -19.01 17.04
N LEU A 351 -13.50 -19.70 16.09
CA LEU A 351 -14.66 -20.54 16.34
C LEU A 351 -14.33 -21.73 17.27
N ASP A 352 -13.16 -22.33 17.10
CA ASP A 352 -12.67 -23.39 17.97
C ASP A 352 -12.35 -22.86 19.38
N ALA A 353 -11.73 -21.70 19.49
CA ALA A 353 -11.42 -21.05 20.77
C ALA A 353 -12.69 -20.73 21.56
N ALA A 354 -13.75 -20.24 20.89
CA ALA A 354 -15.07 -20.02 21.52
C ALA A 354 -15.67 -21.28 22.11
N ARG A 355 -15.39 -22.46 21.54
CA ARG A 355 -15.83 -23.78 22.06
C ARG A 355 -14.94 -24.29 23.17
N ARG A 356 -13.61 -24.01 23.13
CA ARG A 356 -12.62 -24.57 24.05
C ARG A 356 -12.22 -23.61 25.18
N GLY A 357 -12.60 -22.35 25.10
CA GLY A 357 -12.24 -21.28 26.05
C GLY A 357 -10.79 -20.81 25.97
N GLN A 358 -10.10 -21.11 24.87
CA GLN A 358 -8.74 -20.61 24.59
C GLN A 358 -8.57 -20.33 23.09
N GLU A 359 -7.73 -19.38 22.76
CA GLU A 359 -7.39 -18.98 21.40
C GLU A 359 -5.90 -19.26 21.12
N PHE A 360 -5.62 -19.83 19.96
CA PHE A 360 -4.26 -19.96 19.43
C PHE A 360 -4.09 -18.99 18.26
N GLU A 361 -3.26 -17.95 18.47
CA GLU A 361 -3.05 -16.92 17.49
C GLU A 361 -1.85 -17.24 16.61
N LEU A 362 -2.10 -17.41 15.31
CA LEU A 362 -1.08 -17.49 14.28
C LEU A 362 -1.18 -16.27 13.39
N ASP A 363 -0.16 -15.41 13.45
CA ASP A 363 -0.06 -14.20 12.62
C ASP A 363 0.78 -14.48 11.36
N THR A 364 0.62 -15.67 10.77
CA THR A 364 1.36 -16.15 9.60
C THR A 364 0.46 -16.97 8.69
N VAL A 365 0.86 -17.11 7.43
CA VAL A 365 0.28 -18.05 6.45
C VAL A 365 1.30 -19.08 6.01
N PHE A 366 0.83 -20.17 5.40
CA PHE A 366 1.60 -21.39 5.09
C PHE A 366 2.06 -22.06 6.37
N ASN A 367 1.11 -22.20 7.28
CA ASN A 367 1.37 -22.65 8.65
C ASN A 367 1.83 -24.11 8.74
N TRP A 368 1.49 -24.91 7.76
CA TRP A 368 1.96 -26.27 7.62
C TRP A 368 3.15 -26.38 6.67
N ASP A 369 2.99 -25.98 5.41
CA ASP A 369 4.04 -26.13 4.38
C ASP A 369 5.29 -25.29 4.71
N GLY A 370 5.11 -24.05 5.11
CA GLY A 370 6.18 -23.11 5.38
C GLY A 370 7.10 -23.45 6.54
N VAL A 371 6.80 -24.48 7.35
CA VAL A 371 7.67 -24.91 8.46
C VAL A 371 8.58 -26.06 8.10
N PHE A 372 8.49 -26.61 6.88
CA PHE A 372 9.36 -27.67 6.41
C PHE A 372 10.65 -27.15 5.78
N GLY A 373 11.74 -27.91 5.95
CA GLY A 373 13.04 -27.57 5.40
C GLY A 373 13.92 -26.69 6.29
N ASN A 374 15.14 -26.36 5.82
CA ASN A 374 16.13 -25.58 6.56
C ASN A 374 15.81 -24.10 6.67
N ARG A 375 14.81 -23.62 5.97
CA ARG A 375 14.32 -22.25 6.01
C ARG A 375 12.83 -22.28 6.32
N LEU A 376 12.43 -21.57 7.37
CA LEU A 376 11.03 -21.29 7.60
C LEU A 376 10.56 -20.30 6.52
N SER A 377 9.56 -20.68 5.74
CA SER A 377 9.02 -19.91 4.64
C SER A 377 7.61 -19.40 4.88
N THR A 378 7.14 -19.40 6.13
CA THR A 378 5.92 -18.73 6.53
C THR A 378 5.98 -17.25 6.24
N ARG A 379 4.89 -16.66 5.74
CA ARG A 379 4.77 -15.21 5.54
C ARG A 379 4.08 -14.57 6.74
N SER A 380 4.49 -13.37 7.11
CA SER A 380 3.92 -12.66 8.25
C SER A 380 2.67 -11.89 7.86
N LEU A 381 1.63 -12.01 8.68
CA LEU A 381 0.45 -11.15 8.65
C LEU A 381 0.53 -10.02 9.70
N TRP A 382 1.67 -9.90 10.40
CA TRP A 382 1.87 -8.94 11.50
C TRP A 382 3.13 -8.10 11.35
N ASN A 383 3.45 -7.74 10.13
CA ASN A 383 4.58 -6.89 9.84
C ASN A 383 4.39 -5.49 10.45
N GLN A 384 5.42 -4.97 11.15
CA GLN A 384 5.34 -3.68 11.84
C GLN A 384 6.30 -2.62 11.29
N ARG A 385 7.18 -2.99 10.38
CA ARG A 385 8.30 -2.15 9.91
C ARG A 385 8.06 -1.53 8.55
N ALA A 386 7.50 -2.30 7.61
CA ALA A 386 7.28 -1.81 6.26
C ALA A 386 6.25 -0.68 6.22
N ARG A 387 6.51 0.29 5.34
CA ARG A 387 5.63 1.41 5.04
C ARG A 387 5.47 1.51 3.53
N TYR A 388 4.26 1.80 3.12
CA TYR A 388 3.95 2.07 1.74
C TYR A 388 4.28 3.52 1.39
N PHE A 389 4.90 3.72 0.23
CA PHE A 389 5.15 5.02 -0.39
C PHE A 389 4.59 5.00 -1.80
N GLU A 390 3.80 5.99 -2.14
CA GLU A 390 3.08 6.05 -3.41
C GLU A 390 3.97 5.89 -4.66
N HIS A 391 5.18 6.44 -4.59
CA HIS A 391 6.16 6.37 -5.68
C HIS A 391 7.12 5.18 -5.56
N GLY A 392 6.94 4.34 -4.56
CA GLY A 392 7.71 3.10 -4.40
C GLY A 392 7.39 2.09 -5.49
N HIS A 393 8.36 1.24 -5.79
CA HIS A 393 8.16 0.08 -6.66
C HIS A 393 7.83 -1.12 -5.78
N TYR A 394 6.66 -1.70 -6.01
CA TYR A 394 6.21 -2.89 -5.30
C TYR A 394 5.88 -3.97 -6.31
N ARG A 395 6.54 -5.11 -6.18
CA ARG A 395 6.30 -6.30 -6.99
C ARG A 395 5.94 -7.46 -6.07
N ALA A 396 5.28 -8.45 -6.65
CA ALA A 396 5.10 -9.74 -6.00
C ALA A 396 6.43 -10.28 -5.49
N HIS A 397 6.48 -10.73 -4.25
CA HIS A 397 7.62 -11.35 -3.58
C HIS A 397 8.89 -10.47 -3.46
N GLU A 398 8.80 -9.18 -3.70
CA GLU A 398 9.94 -8.28 -3.57
C GLU A 398 10.11 -7.81 -2.13
N SER A 399 11.36 -7.80 -1.65
CA SER A 399 11.66 -7.32 -0.30
C SER A 399 11.61 -5.80 -0.22
N VAL A 400 10.83 -5.28 0.72
CA VAL A 400 10.71 -3.86 1.04
C VAL A 400 11.07 -3.64 2.49
N GLY A 401 12.24 -3.05 2.75
CA GLY A 401 12.69 -2.79 4.13
C GLY A 401 12.93 -4.05 4.97
N GLY A 402 13.18 -5.19 4.33
CA GLY A 402 13.39 -6.49 4.98
C GLY A 402 12.10 -7.31 5.18
N GLU A 403 11.02 -6.90 4.56
CA GLU A 403 9.71 -7.54 4.57
C GLU A 403 9.22 -7.66 3.12
N LEU A 404 8.26 -8.53 2.84
CA LEU A 404 7.74 -8.67 1.48
C LEU A 404 6.78 -7.53 1.12
N GLY A 405 6.81 -7.11 -0.14
CA GLY A 405 5.86 -6.12 -0.68
C GLY A 405 4.40 -6.58 -0.55
N ASP A 406 4.16 -7.87 -0.59
CA ASP A 406 2.86 -8.53 -0.41
C ASP A 406 2.28 -8.26 0.98
N GLU A 407 3.13 -8.27 2.01
CA GLU A 407 2.77 -8.01 3.40
C GLU A 407 2.30 -6.58 3.64
N LEU A 408 2.66 -5.63 2.77
CA LEU A 408 2.13 -4.26 2.82
C LEU A 408 0.62 -4.21 2.61
N TRP A 409 0.05 -5.19 1.91
CA TRP A 409 -1.39 -5.28 1.71
C TRP A 409 -2.05 -6.23 2.71
N SER A 410 -1.52 -7.45 2.91
CA SER A 410 -2.11 -8.45 3.79
C SER A 410 -2.13 -8.03 5.26
N THR A 411 -1.02 -7.47 5.76
CA THR A 411 -0.86 -7.12 7.18
C THR A 411 -1.89 -6.09 7.69
N PRO A 412 -2.09 -4.91 7.07
CA PRO A 412 -3.05 -3.94 7.59
C PRO A 412 -4.49 -4.45 7.54
N LEU A 413 -4.84 -5.28 6.55
CA LEU A 413 -6.15 -5.95 6.50
C LEU A 413 -6.31 -6.92 7.66
N PHE A 414 -5.33 -7.79 7.89
CA PHE A 414 -5.40 -8.78 8.96
C PHE A 414 -5.41 -8.15 10.35
N GLN A 415 -4.61 -7.10 10.57
CA GLN A 415 -4.65 -6.32 11.81
C GLN A 415 -6.01 -5.66 12.04
N ALA A 416 -6.62 -5.10 10.98
CA ALA A 416 -7.96 -4.51 11.06
C ALA A 416 -9.03 -5.58 11.32
N LEU A 417 -8.91 -6.76 10.72
CA LEU A 417 -9.80 -7.91 11.01
C LEU A 417 -9.70 -8.33 12.49
N LYS A 418 -8.47 -8.53 13.01
CA LYS A 418 -8.28 -8.93 14.43
C LYS A 418 -8.85 -7.87 15.39
N GLU A 419 -8.63 -6.59 15.13
CA GLU A 419 -9.23 -5.52 15.93
C GLU A 419 -10.77 -5.55 15.84
N SER A 420 -11.32 -5.75 14.66
CA SER A 420 -12.78 -5.84 14.46
C SER A 420 -13.38 -7.03 15.20
N VAL A 421 -12.73 -8.18 15.16
CA VAL A 421 -13.15 -9.38 15.91
C VAL A 421 -13.07 -9.13 17.41
N THR A 422 -12.01 -8.49 17.90
CA THR A 422 -11.84 -8.14 19.32
C THR A 422 -12.94 -7.21 19.82
N LEU A 423 -13.34 -6.23 19.00
CA LEU A 423 -14.33 -5.22 19.41
C LEU A 423 -15.79 -5.66 19.20
N LEU A 424 -16.06 -6.48 18.19
CA LEU A 424 -17.43 -6.78 17.73
C LEU A 424 -17.77 -8.27 17.74
N GLY A 425 -16.78 -9.14 17.93
CA GLY A 425 -16.96 -10.58 17.96
C GLY A 425 -17.75 -11.02 19.18
N ASP A 426 -18.62 -12.01 18.99
CA ASP A 426 -19.47 -12.62 20.02
C ASP A 426 -19.43 -14.15 19.99
N GLY A 427 -18.36 -14.71 19.39
CA GLY A 427 -18.14 -16.13 19.29
C GLY A 427 -18.73 -16.78 18.02
N ASP A 428 -19.27 -15.97 17.11
CA ASP A 428 -19.76 -16.41 15.79
C ASP A 428 -18.91 -15.84 14.62
N GLU A 429 -19.21 -16.30 13.39
CA GLU A 429 -18.49 -15.88 12.19
C GLU A 429 -18.97 -14.54 11.59
N ARG A 430 -19.92 -13.85 12.20
CA ARG A 430 -20.57 -12.67 11.63
C ARG A 430 -19.57 -11.56 11.29
N VAL A 431 -18.61 -11.27 12.17
CA VAL A 431 -17.61 -10.21 11.96
C VAL A 431 -16.72 -10.57 10.78
N PHE A 432 -16.29 -11.83 10.66
CA PHE A 432 -15.52 -12.32 9.51
C PHE A 432 -16.29 -12.13 8.20
N ARG A 433 -17.56 -12.56 8.16
CA ARG A 433 -18.40 -12.40 6.97
C ARG A 433 -18.55 -10.95 6.57
N GLN A 434 -18.80 -10.04 7.50
CA GLN A 434 -18.92 -8.62 7.22
C GLN A 434 -17.59 -8.03 6.72
N PHE A 435 -16.49 -8.39 7.36
CA PHE A 435 -15.17 -7.87 6.99
C PHE A 435 -14.72 -8.40 5.63
N ASP A 436 -14.84 -9.69 5.37
CA ASP A 436 -14.50 -10.28 4.06
C ASP A 436 -15.39 -9.74 2.93
N THR A 437 -16.68 -9.46 3.21
CA THR A 437 -17.56 -8.75 2.28
C THR A 437 -17.01 -7.36 1.93
N ILE A 438 -16.50 -6.61 2.92
CA ILE A 438 -15.87 -5.30 2.70
C ILE A 438 -14.63 -5.43 1.81
N VAL A 439 -13.76 -6.39 2.10
CA VAL A 439 -12.51 -6.60 1.35
C VAL A 439 -12.81 -6.96 -0.11
N LEU A 440 -13.73 -7.88 -0.35
CA LEU A 440 -14.16 -8.23 -1.72
C LEU A 440 -14.78 -7.02 -2.44
N GLN A 441 -15.68 -6.29 -1.78
CA GLN A 441 -16.32 -5.10 -2.36
C GLN A 441 -15.31 -4.01 -2.69
N GLY A 442 -14.25 -3.86 -1.88
CA GLY A 442 -13.20 -2.86 -2.07
C GLY A 442 -12.46 -2.99 -3.40
N MET A 443 -12.37 -4.20 -3.95
CA MET A 443 -11.69 -4.45 -5.23
C MET A 443 -12.50 -4.00 -6.45
N TYR A 444 -13.82 -3.90 -6.35
CA TYR A 444 -14.66 -3.51 -7.49
C TYR A 444 -14.50 -2.02 -7.84
N GLY A 445 -14.59 -1.73 -9.13
CA GLY A 445 -14.49 -0.37 -9.66
C GLY A 445 -13.06 0.13 -9.79
N LEU A 446 -12.08 -0.75 -9.72
CA LEU A 446 -10.66 -0.51 -9.97
C LEU A 446 -10.24 -1.20 -11.29
N GLY A 447 -9.10 -0.77 -11.83
CA GLY A 447 -8.60 -1.31 -13.10
C GLY A 447 -7.08 -1.33 -13.13
N ARG A 448 -6.52 -1.27 -14.34
CA ARG A 448 -5.07 -1.19 -14.56
C ARG A 448 -4.51 0.09 -13.97
N GLY A 449 -3.26 0.06 -13.57
CA GLY A 449 -2.58 1.18 -12.95
C GLY A 449 -3.01 1.45 -11.51
N VAL A 450 -3.75 0.53 -10.89
CA VAL A 450 -4.12 0.60 -9.48
C VAL A 450 -2.86 0.60 -8.61
N LYS A 451 -2.88 1.44 -7.59
CA LYS A 451 -1.89 1.45 -6.52
C LYS A 451 -2.53 1.01 -5.20
N MET A 452 -1.72 0.59 -4.23
CA MET A 452 -2.25 0.09 -2.95
C MET A 452 -3.14 1.12 -2.23
N HIS A 453 -2.83 2.41 -2.32
CA HIS A 453 -3.67 3.43 -1.69
C HIS A 453 -5.03 3.61 -2.37
N ASP A 454 -5.14 3.38 -3.69
CA ASP A 454 -6.44 3.42 -4.38
C ASP A 454 -7.36 2.32 -3.87
N LEU A 455 -6.81 1.12 -3.69
CA LEU A 455 -7.54 -0.01 -3.14
C LEU A 455 -7.87 0.20 -1.65
N ALA A 456 -6.97 0.79 -0.87
CA ALA A 456 -7.22 1.13 0.54
C ALA A 456 -8.37 2.13 0.68
N GLU A 457 -8.39 3.18 -0.15
CA GLU A 457 -9.50 4.15 -0.18
C GLU A 457 -10.82 3.48 -0.59
N SER A 458 -10.79 2.63 -1.62
CA SER A 458 -11.96 1.87 -2.07
C SER A 458 -12.50 0.92 -0.99
N THR A 459 -11.62 0.26 -0.24
CA THR A 459 -12.00 -0.65 0.84
C THR A 459 -12.64 0.10 2.03
N VAL A 460 -12.10 1.26 2.40
CA VAL A 460 -12.70 2.13 3.43
C VAL A 460 -14.09 2.62 2.99
N LEU A 461 -14.23 3.03 1.71
CA LEU A 461 -15.52 3.44 1.17
C LEU A 461 -16.54 2.30 1.17
N ALA A 462 -16.10 1.09 0.82
CA ALA A 462 -16.94 -0.12 0.88
C ALA A 462 -17.45 -0.37 2.31
N ALA A 463 -16.56 -0.28 3.31
CA ALA A 463 -16.92 -0.42 4.72
C ALA A 463 -17.95 0.61 5.18
N ALA A 464 -17.71 1.90 4.87
CA ALA A 464 -18.61 2.99 5.23
C ALA A 464 -19.98 2.89 4.54
N THR A 465 -20.03 2.28 3.35
CA THR A 465 -21.27 2.14 2.58
C THR A 465 -22.08 0.92 2.99
N LEU A 466 -21.42 -0.24 3.17
CA LEU A 466 -22.08 -1.50 3.52
C LEU A 466 -22.52 -1.55 4.99
N TYR A 467 -21.71 -0.99 5.89
CA TYR A 467 -21.93 -1.07 7.32
C TYR A 467 -21.72 0.28 8.02
N PRO A 468 -22.52 1.32 7.68
CA PRO A 468 -22.33 2.68 8.20
C PRO A 468 -22.45 2.80 9.72
N GLU A 469 -23.17 1.87 10.35
CA GLU A 469 -23.39 1.85 11.81
C GLU A 469 -22.27 1.06 12.56
N LYS A 470 -21.27 0.54 11.84
CA LYS A 470 -20.18 -0.25 12.42
C LYS A 470 -18.85 0.47 12.27
N PRO A 471 -17.89 0.28 13.17
CA PRO A 471 -16.62 1.00 13.15
C PRO A 471 -15.60 0.46 12.12
N TYR A 472 -16.00 -0.38 11.17
CA TYR A 472 -15.08 -1.00 10.21
C TYR A 472 -14.29 0.03 9.39
N ALA A 473 -14.95 1.10 8.93
CA ALA A 473 -14.28 2.15 8.16
C ALA A 473 -13.20 2.86 8.98
N GLU A 474 -13.47 3.15 10.26
CA GLU A 474 -12.52 3.80 11.17
C GLU A 474 -11.35 2.88 11.52
N ILE A 475 -11.63 1.59 11.76
CA ILE A 475 -10.59 0.58 12.03
C ILE A 475 -9.67 0.44 10.83
N LEU A 476 -10.22 0.24 9.62
CA LEU A 476 -9.46 0.17 8.36
C LEU A 476 -8.62 1.42 8.13
N GLN A 477 -9.20 2.62 8.30
CA GLN A 477 -8.46 3.88 8.18
C GLN A 477 -7.26 3.94 9.11
N ARG A 478 -7.41 3.50 10.36
CA ARG A 478 -6.34 3.51 11.35
C ARG A 478 -5.17 2.64 10.94
N HIS A 479 -5.45 1.38 10.53
CA HIS A 479 -4.41 0.45 10.10
C HIS A 479 -3.79 0.86 8.75
N PHE A 480 -4.58 1.26 7.78
CA PHE A 480 -4.06 1.75 6.52
C PHE A 480 -3.18 3.00 6.66
N LYS A 481 -3.58 3.97 7.51
CA LYS A 481 -2.74 5.14 7.83
C LYS A 481 -1.43 4.74 8.50
N ARG A 482 -1.48 3.79 9.44
CA ARG A 482 -0.30 3.28 10.15
C ARG A 482 0.75 2.72 9.18
N HIS A 483 0.31 2.05 8.11
CA HIS A 483 1.16 1.46 7.09
C HIS A 483 1.42 2.39 5.87
N GLY A 484 0.94 3.61 5.91
CA GLY A 484 1.15 4.60 4.83
C GLY A 484 0.23 4.41 3.61
N LEU A 485 -0.74 3.50 3.66
CA LEU A 485 -1.63 3.19 2.54
C LEU A 485 -2.71 4.24 2.28
N LEU A 486 -3.10 5.03 3.27
CA LEU A 486 -4.03 6.12 3.07
C LEU A 486 -3.32 7.45 3.13
N LYS A 487 -3.54 8.28 2.12
CA LYS A 487 -3.21 9.70 2.17
C LYS A 487 -4.17 10.39 3.16
N ALA A 488 -3.61 11.25 4.01
CA ALA A 488 -4.46 12.17 4.72
C ALA A 488 -5.14 13.11 3.69
N PRO A 489 -6.43 13.42 3.83
CA PRO A 489 -7.10 14.36 2.91
C PRO A 489 -6.46 15.76 2.96
N PHE A 490 -5.87 16.09 4.10
CA PHE A 490 -5.16 17.34 4.35
C PHE A 490 -3.84 17.09 5.05
N THR A 491 -2.95 18.05 4.93
CA THR A 491 -1.68 18.13 5.67
C THR A 491 -1.60 19.50 6.32
N SER A 492 -1.27 19.53 7.60
CA SER A 492 -0.94 20.80 8.26
C SER A 492 0.51 21.16 7.98
N ARG A 493 0.73 22.33 7.40
CA ARG A 493 2.05 22.90 7.18
C ARG A 493 2.33 24.02 8.16
N LEU A 494 3.52 24.05 8.70
CA LEU A 494 4.01 25.15 9.52
C LEU A 494 5.49 25.39 9.24
N GLU A 495 5.91 26.65 9.32
CA GLU A 495 7.29 27.05 9.05
C GLU A 495 8.27 26.43 10.07
N SER A 496 7.86 26.31 11.32
CA SER A 496 8.63 25.72 12.39
C SER A 496 7.73 25.27 13.54
N LYS A 497 8.08 24.17 14.21
CA LYS A 497 7.44 23.80 15.48
C LYS A 497 7.81 24.71 16.63
N TYR A 498 8.86 25.51 16.48
CA TYR A 498 9.33 26.49 17.46
C TYR A 498 8.76 27.87 17.13
N ILE A 499 7.89 28.37 18.00
CA ILE A 499 7.12 29.58 17.76
C ILE A 499 7.60 30.70 18.68
N THR A 500 7.84 31.90 18.12
CA THR A 500 8.21 33.09 18.88
C THR A 500 7.05 34.09 18.91
N ASP A 501 7.09 35.03 19.88
CA ASP A 501 6.06 36.07 20.03
C ASP A 501 6.09 37.11 18.90
N ALA A 502 7.10 37.05 18.03
CA ALA A 502 7.27 38.02 16.94
C ALA A 502 6.34 37.80 15.75
N LYS A 503 5.81 36.59 15.60
CA LYS A 503 4.92 36.21 14.51
C LYS A 503 3.67 35.53 15.06
N PRO A 504 2.51 35.72 14.42
CA PRO A 504 1.32 34.94 14.77
C PRO A 504 1.57 33.46 14.53
N LEU A 505 0.93 32.61 15.32
CA LEU A 505 0.83 31.19 15.02
C LEU A 505 0.10 31.05 13.67
N SER A 506 0.76 30.47 12.69
CA SER A 506 0.18 30.22 11.38
C SER A 506 0.40 28.76 10.98
N ILE A 507 -0.71 28.06 10.78
CA ILE A 507 -0.72 26.69 10.26
C ILE A 507 -1.50 26.73 8.96
N GLU A 508 -0.91 26.22 7.91
CA GLU A 508 -1.54 26.14 6.60
C GLU A 508 -2.14 24.76 6.42
N LEU A 509 -3.45 24.67 6.25
CA LEU A 509 -4.15 23.44 5.90
C LEU A 509 -4.06 23.25 4.38
N VAL A 510 -3.38 22.21 3.92
CA VAL A 510 -3.15 21.91 2.50
C VAL A 510 -3.99 20.73 2.08
N ALA A 511 -4.73 20.87 0.98
CA ALA A 511 -5.46 19.76 0.37
C ALA A 511 -4.51 18.84 -0.38
N ASN A 512 -4.63 17.54 -0.12
CA ASN A 512 -3.81 16.51 -0.77
C ASN A 512 -4.56 15.94 -1.98
N GLY A 513 -4.50 16.66 -3.10
CA GLY A 513 -4.92 16.20 -4.42
C GLY A 513 -6.36 16.53 -4.82
N ARG A 514 -7.30 16.76 -3.90
CA ARG A 514 -8.70 17.01 -4.25
C ARG A 514 -9.24 18.29 -3.65
N ALA A 515 -10.04 19.02 -4.45
CA ALA A 515 -10.82 20.13 -3.93
C ALA A 515 -11.93 19.63 -3.00
N ALA A 516 -12.13 20.30 -1.87
CA ALA A 516 -13.18 19.97 -0.89
C ALA A 516 -13.82 21.21 -0.33
N GLU A 517 -15.13 21.12 -0.02
CA GLU A 517 -15.78 22.08 0.86
C GLU A 517 -15.32 21.76 2.29
N VAL A 518 -14.70 22.73 2.95
CA VAL A 518 -14.03 22.54 4.24
C VAL A 518 -14.50 23.59 5.24
N GLU A 519 -14.79 23.14 6.45
CA GLU A 519 -14.92 23.95 7.66
C GLU A 519 -13.76 23.59 8.60
N ALA A 520 -12.72 24.44 8.60
CA ALA A 520 -11.46 24.18 9.31
C ALA A 520 -11.37 24.99 10.60
N ARG A 521 -10.88 24.37 11.66
CA ARG A 521 -10.68 24.95 12.97
C ARG A 521 -9.25 24.73 13.45
N LEU A 522 -8.66 25.78 14.02
CA LEU A 522 -7.43 25.72 14.80
C LEU A 522 -7.78 25.97 16.26
N SER A 523 -7.46 25.03 17.12
CA SER A 523 -7.69 25.16 18.56
C SER A 523 -6.44 24.89 19.38
N LEU A 524 -6.41 25.44 20.59
CA LEU A 524 -5.34 25.26 21.56
C LEU A 524 -5.97 25.11 22.94
N GLN A 525 -5.63 24.02 23.65
CA GLN A 525 -6.21 23.73 24.96
C GLN A 525 -7.75 23.77 24.98
N GLN A 526 -8.38 23.24 23.93
CA GLN A 526 -9.84 23.25 23.71
C GLN A 526 -10.47 24.64 23.40
N GLN A 527 -9.68 25.69 23.32
CA GLN A 527 -10.13 26.99 22.87
C GLN A 527 -9.95 27.11 21.35
N ILE A 528 -11.02 27.39 20.63
CA ILE A 528 -10.96 27.67 19.19
C ILE A 528 -10.33 29.06 19.00
N LEU A 529 -9.21 29.11 18.28
CA LEU A 529 -8.50 30.34 17.94
C LEU A 529 -8.94 30.88 16.58
N VAL A 530 -9.20 29.97 15.63
CA VAL A 530 -9.60 30.32 14.25
C VAL A 530 -10.59 29.28 13.76
N GLU A 531 -11.63 29.77 13.09
CA GLU A 531 -12.57 28.94 12.32
C GLU A 531 -12.76 29.57 10.94
N LYS A 532 -12.65 28.77 9.89
CA LYS A 532 -12.81 29.21 8.50
C LYS A 532 -13.55 28.19 7.67
N GLN A 533 -14.43 28.68 6.79
CA GLN A 533 -15.09 27.89 5.75
C GLN A 533 -14.52 28.29 4.39
N SER A 534 -14.25 27.31 3.55
CA SER A 534 -13.68 27.53 2.21
C SER A 534 -13.96 26.35 1.28
N GLN A 535 -14.03 26.65 -0.02
CA GLN A 535 -13.78 25.65 -1.04
C GLN A 535 -12.26 25.52 -1.18
N LEU A 536 -11.68 24.52 -0.53
CA LEU A 536 -10.24 24.34 -0.47
C LEU A 536 -9.75 23.55 -1.71
N THR A 537 -9.03 24.24 -2.56
CA THR A 537 -8.41 23.65 -3.77
C THR A 537 -6.91 23.39 -3.58
N HIS A 538 -6.22 24.21 -2.81
CA HIS A 538 -4.78 24.10 -2.57
C HIS A 538 -4.46 24.24 -1.09
N SER A 539 -4.59 25.44 -0.53
CA SER A 539 -4.28 25.67 0.88
C SER A 539 -5.16 26.73 1.54
N LEU A 540 -5.31 26.60 2.85
CA LEU A 540 -6.09 27.51 3.71
C LEU A 540 -5.24 27.90 4.93
N PRO A 541 -4.79 29.17 5.05
CA PRO A 541 -4.03 29.59 6.21
C PRO A 541 -4.96 29.80 7.43
N LEU A 542 -4.61 29.16 8.53
CA LEU A 542 -5.23 29.32 9.85
C LEU A 542 -4.21 30.07 10.73
N SER A 543 -4.47 31.36 10.98
CA SER A 543 -3.53 32.22 11.70
C SER A 543 -4.20 32.94 12.85
N SER A 544 -3.52 32.98 14.02
CA SER A 544 -3.97 33.65 15.23
C SER A 544 -2.77 34.16 16.04
N GLU A 545 -2.98 35.18 16.85
CA GLU A 545 -2.01 35.54 17.87
C GLU A 545 -1.87 34.39 18.88
N LEU A 546 -0.66 34.24 19.45
CA LEU A 546 -0.42 33.25 20.48
C LEU A 546 -1.21 33.60 21.74
N PRO A 547 -1.92 32.66 22.36
CA PRO A 547 -2.58 32.90 23.64
C PRO A 547 -1.59 33.29 24.75
N GLU A 548 -2.02 34.13 25.65
CA GLU A 548 -1.28 34.47 26.86
C GLU A 548 -1.11 33.25 27.76
N GLY A 549 -0.02 33.21 28.55
CA GLY A 549 0.22 32.17 29.53
C GLY A 549 1.04 30.97 29.05
N LEU A 550 1.43 30.89 27.80
CA LEU A 550 2.36 29.87 27.33
C LEU A 550 3.76 30.12 27.91
N VAL A 551 4.38 29.07 28.43
CA VAL A 551 5.71 29.19 29.10
C VAL A 551 6.81 28.99 28.05
N CYS A 552 7.82 29.86 28.07
CA CYS A 552 8.99 29.77 27.19
C CYS A 552 9.72 28.43 27.35
N GLY A 553 10.02 27.75 26.26
CA GLY A 553 10.68 26.45 26.26
C GLY A 553 9.75 25.26 26.54
N GLN A 554 8.46 25.52 26.83
CA GLN A 554 7.51 24.44 27.08
C GLN A 554 6.72 24.07 25.84
N PRO A 555 6.43 22.77 25.66
CA PRO A 555 5.59 22.31 24.58
C PRO A 555 4.11 22.62 24.85
N PHE A 556 3.37 22.81 23.77
CA PHE A 556 1.93 22.91 23.78
C PHE A 556 1.35 22.23 22.52
N VAL A 557 0.10 21.81 22.59
CA VAL A 557 -0.53 21.09 21.48
C VAL A 557 -1.56 21.98 20.82
N ALA A 558 -1.37 22.24 19.54
CA ALA A 558 -2.37 22.80 18.66
C ALA A 558 -3.13 21.66 17.97
N GLN A 559 -4.45 21.80 17.86
CA GLN A 559 -5.30 20.87 17.12
C GLN A 559 -5.85 21.57 15.89
N VAL A 560 -5.68 20.94 14.75
CA VAL A 560 -6.30 21.34 13.48
C VAL A 560 -7.37 20.31 13.17
N GLU A 561 -8.59 20.78 13.00
CA GLU A 561 -9.76 19.97 12.68
C GLU A 561 -10.37 20.45 11.37
N ALA A 562 -10.90 19.56 10.57
CA ALA A 562 -11.62 19.89 9.36
C ALA A 562 -12.83 18.97 9.17
N ASP A 563 -14.03 19.57 9.13
CA ASP A 563 -15.21 18.91 8.60
C ASP A 563 -15.25 19.19 7.09
N TYR A 564 -15.28 18.13 6.27
CA TYR A 564 -15.14 18.30 4.83
C TYR A 564 -15.99 17.32 4.01
N ARG A 565 -16.24 17.67 2.74
CA ARG A 565 -16.81 16.78 1.73
C ARG A 565 -16.29 17.16 0.35
N TYR A 566 -16.05 16.17 -0.48
CA TYR A 566 -15.58 16.40 -1.85
C TYR A 566 -16.70 16.88 -2.79
N GLN A 567 -17.94 16.43 -2.55
CA GLN A 567 -19.11 16.85 -3.30
C GLN A 567 -20.31 17.06 -2.38
N PRO A 568 -21.26 17.94 -2.73
CA PRO A 568 -22.43 18.24 -1.89
C PRO A 568 -23.32 17.04 -1.55
N TRP A 569 -23.32 16.01 -2.40
CA TRP A 569 -24.11 14.79 -2.21
C TRP A 569 -23.37 13.70 -1.43
N LEU A 570 -22.08 13.87 -1.13
CA LEU A 570 -21.32 12.98 -0.25
C LEU A 570 -21.54 13.34 1.22
N ALA A 571 -21.46 12.35 2.08
CA ALA A 571 -21.49 12.58 3.52
C ALA A 571 -20.29 13.43 3.94
N LYS A 572 -20.51 14.34 4.91
CA LYS A 572 -19.40 15.06 5.56
C LYS A 572 -18.51 14.07 6.28
N GLN A 573 -17.21 14.25 6.14
CA GLN A 573 -16.17 13.52 6.82
C GLN A 573 -15.43 14.44 7.76
N GLN A 574 -14.72 13.84 8.72
CA GLN A 574 -13.91 14.58 9.69
C GLN A 574 -12.45 14.20 9.55
N TRP A 575 -11.60 15.18 9.68
CA TRP A 575 -10.16 15.02 9.78
C TRP A 575 -9.61 15.86 10.92
N GLN A 576 -8.64 15.34 11.64
CA GLN A 576 -7.97 16.06 12.72
C GLN A 576 -6.49 15.71 12.78
N GLU A 577 -5.69 16.68 13.20
CA GLU A 577 -4.28 16.52 13.46
C GLU A 577 -3.89 17.29 14.72
N SER A 578 -3.08 16.63 15.58
CA SER A 578 -2.51 17.24 16.77
C SER A 578 -1.05 17.56 16.51
N ILE A 579 -0.65 18.82 16.66
CA ILE A 579 0.67 19.31 16.36
C ILE A 579 1.31 19.80 17.65
N THR A 580 2.39 19.17 18.06
CA THR A 580 3.17 19.64 19.21
C THR A 580 4.07 20.77 18.76
N LEU A 581 3.88 21.93 19.37
CA LEU A 581 4.64 23.16 19.19
C LEU A 581 5.42 23.49 20.44
N VAL A 582 6.46 24.28 20.33
CA VAL A 582 7.27 24.76 21.46
C VAL A 582 7.33 26.28 21.42
N ARG A 583 7.02 26.96 22.51
CA ARG A 583 7.24 28.41 22.60
C ARG A 583 8.72 28.70 22.76
N GLY A 584 9.29 29.43 21.81
CA GLY A 584 10.70 29.81 21.77
C GLY A 584 11.59 28.91 20.90
N VAL A 585 12.67 29.46 20.40
CA VAL A 585 13.65 28.78 19.55
C VAL A 585 14.86 28.42 20.38
N PRO A 586 15.47 27.21 20.26
CA PRO A 586 16.71 26.87 20.90
C PRO A 586 17.83 27.86 20.55
N GLN A 587 18.47 28.48 21.55
CA GLN A 587 19.60 29.35 21.31
C GLN A 587 20.88 28.52 21.26
N LEU A 588 21.29 28.13 20.04
CA LEU A 588 22.46 27.29 19.86
C LEU A 588 23.77 28.05 20.12
N VAL A 589 24.63 27.42 20.91
CA VAL A 589 26.03 27.82 21.10
C VAL A 589 26.89 26.87 20.26
N ASN A 590 27.27 27.31 19.06
CA ASN A 590 28.36 26.79 18.21
C ASN A 590 28.49 25.29 17.94
N SER A 591 28.01 24.77 16.82
CA SER A 591 28.72 23.65 16.17
C SER A 591 28.12 23.17 14.86
N ALA A 592 27.32 23.99 14.22
CA ALA A 592 26.79 23.62 12.90
C ALA A 592 27.92 23.67 11.86
N GLN A 593 28.13 22.58 11.14
CA GLN A 593 29.08 22.53 10.03
C GLN A 593 28.37 22.84 8.71
N GLN A 594 28.91 23.80 7.99
CA GLN A 594 28.51 24.08 6.61
C GLN A 594 29.00 22.94 5.74
N MET A 595 28.10 22.16 5.20
CA MET A 595 28.43 21.01 4.34
C MET A 595 28.35 21.35 2.88
N GLY A 596 27.24 21.95 2.44
CA GLY A 596 26.99 22.27 1.03
C GLY A 596 27.04 21.02 0.12
N ALA A 597 26.84 19.84 0.68
CA ALA A 597 27.01 18.58 0.00
C ALA A 597 25.76 18.19 -0.79
N ARG A 598 25.94 17.84 -2.06
CA ARG A 598 24.86 17.27 -2.89
C ARG A 598 24.49 15.90 -2.32
N LEU A 599 23.20 15.63 -2.24
CA LEU A 599 22.68 14.32 -1.86
C LEU A 599 22.70 13.38 -3.08
N ASN A 600 22.95 12.11 -2.82
CA ASN A 600 22.81 11.08 -3.84
C ASN A 600 21.33 10.85 -4.07
N ASP A 601 20.91 10.89 -5.34
CA ASP A 601 19.57 10.57 -5.78
C ASP A 601 19.43 9.04 -5.97
N ALA A 602 18.24 8.50 -5.79
CA ALA A 602 17.94 7.14 -6.21
C ALA A 602 18.16 7.01 -7.73
N SER A 603 18.42 5.83 -8.20
CA SER A 603 18.67 5.58 -9.62
C SER A 603 18.35 4.15 -10.01
N THR A 604 17.92 3.97 -11.25
CA THR A 604 17.77 2.65 -11.87
C THR A 604 18.96 2.41 -12.81
N ASP A 605 19.68 1.30 -12.61
CA ASP A 605 20.84 0.96 -13.45
C ASP A 605 20.41 0.43 -14.83
N ALA A 606 21.38 0.26 -15.74
CA ALA A 606 21.14 -0.24 -17.09
C ALA A 606 20.56 -1.68 -17.15
N GLN A 607 20.57 -2.39 -16.04
CA GLN A 607 19.99 -3.72 -15.87
C GLN A 607 18.61 -3.67 -15.21
N GLY A 608 18.02 -2.47 -15.03
CA GLY A 608 16.71 -2.28 -14.39
C GLY A 608 16.73 -2.46 -12.86
N ARG A 609 17.91 -2.52 -12.22
CA ARG A 609 17.99 -2.63 -10.75
C ARG A 609 17.90 -1.26 -10.11
N PHE A 610 16.98 -1.13 -9.18
CA PHE A 610 16.79 0.09 -8.41
C PHE A 610 17.86 0.19 -7.30
N ASN A 611 18.49 1.36 -7.19
CA ASN A 611 19.48 1.68 -6.17
C ASN A 611 19.03 2.91 -5.39
N VAL A 612 18.92 2.81 -4.08
CA VAL A 612 18.66 3.96 -3.19
C VAL A 612 19.85 4.90 -3.20
N GLY A 613 19.57 6.20 -3.21
CA GLY A 613 20.57 7.23 -3.05
C GLY A 613 21.02 7.35 -1.61
N GLN A 614 22.01 6.56 -1.18
CA GLN A 614 22.51 6.56 0.19
C GLN A 614 23.74 7.47 0.35
N GLN A 615 23.79 8.25 1.43
CA GLN A 615 24.95 9.05 1.79
C GLN A 615 25.11 9.18 3.32
N ILE A 616 26.36 9.08 3.79
CA ILE A 616 26.68 9.15 5.22
C ILE A 616 27.60 10.34 5.49
N PHE A 617 27.19 11.20 6.40
CA PHE A 617 27.95 12.31 6.93
C PHE A 617 28.41 12.00 8.34
N SER A 618 29.56 12.55 8.75
CA SER A 618 30.09 12.34 10.09
C SER A 618 30.55 13.64 10.73
N GLN A 619 30.30 13.78 12.02
CA GLN A 619 30.77 14.87 12.84
C GLN A 619 31.28 14.31 14.17
N THR A 620 32.37 14.89 14.71
CA THR A 620 32.89 14.51 16.02
C THR A 620 32.53 15.58 17.05
N PHE A 621 31.83 15.18 18.10
CA PHE A 621 31.62 16.02 19.27
C PHE A 621 32.83 15.91 20.18
N LEU A 622 33.50 17.03 20.43
CA LEU A 622 34.85 17.03 21.03
C LEU A 622 34.87 17.16 22.55
N ASP A 623 33.82 17.73 23.15
CA ASP A 623 33.75 17.92 24.58
C ASP A 623 33.44 16.59 25.28
N ARG A 624 34.35 16.16 26.14
CA ARG A 624 34.26 14.86 26.85
C ARG A 624 33.40 14.95 28.11
N ASP A 625 33.11 16.12 28.59
CA ASP A 625 32.44 16.33 29.88
C ASP A 625 30.93 16.50 29.70
N VAL A 626 30.46 16.58 28.46
CA VAL A 626 29.03 16.76 28.14
C VAL A 626 28.27 15.46 28.25
N THR A 627 27.44 15.36 29.28
CA THR A 627 26.37 14.37 29.36
C THR A 627 25.12 14.94 28.69
N ILE A 628 24.52 14.19 27.81
CA ILE A 628 23.32 14.59 27.05
C ILE A 628 22.14 14.79 27.99
N GLY A 629 21.65 16.01 28.06
CA GLY A 629 20.44 16.42 28.76
C GLY A 629 19.31 16.77 27.81
N GLU A 630 18.20 17.25 28.37
CA GLU A 630 17.03 17.71 27.61
C GLU A 630 17.36 18.84 26.61
N GLN A 631 18.36 19.65 26.93
CA GLN A 631 18.84 20.78 26.14
C GLN A 631 19.87 20.38 25.07
N PHE A 632 19.85 19.14 24.62
CA PHE A 632 20.68 18.67 23.52
C PHE A 632 19.88 18.68 22.22
N ALA A 633 20.47 19.25 21.16
CA ALA A 633 19.81 19.47 19.89
C ALA A 633 20.63 18.99 18.69
N ILE A 634 19.95 18.50 17.70
CA ILE A 634 20.44 18.23 16.36
C ILE A 634 19.80 19.27 15.42
N TYR A 635 20.62 19.99 14.67
CA TYR A 635 20.19 20.96 13.66
C TYR A 635 20.40 20.39 12.26
N LEU A 636 19.39 20.50 11.41
CA LEU A 636 19.46 20.14 10.00
C LEU A 636 18.96 21.30 9.13
N ASP A 637 19.66 21.53 8.01
CA ASP A 637 19.27 22.43 6.93
C ASP A 637 19.51 21.68 5.62
N ILE A 638 18.42 21.22 5.02
CA ILE A 638 18.39 20.38 3.80
C ILE A 638 17.49 21.06 2.79
N ASP A 639 18.00 21.30 1.59
CA ASP A 639 17.20 21.60 0.40
C ASP A 639 16.94 20.30 -0.34
N HIS A 640 15.69 19.99 -0.64
CA HIS A 640 15.30 18.85 -1.44
C HIS A 640 13.96 19.12 -2.11
N ALA A 641 13.81 18.71 -3.38
CA ALA A 641 12.56 18.94 -4.13
C ALA A 641 11.35 18.28 -3.47
N SER A 642 11.55 17.13 -2.85
CA SER A 642 10.52 16.40 -2.08
C SER A 642 11.16 15.76 -0.84
N MET A 643 10.88 16.26 0.35
CA MET A 643 11.36 15.66 1.60
C MET A 643 10.69 14.30 1.91
N ALA A 644 9.56 14.00 1.25
CA ALA A 644 8.92 12.69 1.36
C ALA A 644 9.75 11.55 0.73
N ASP A 645 10.72 11.87 -0.12
CA ASP A 645 11.62 10.89 -0.73
C ASP A 645 12.71 10.43 0.25
N LEU A 646 12.93 11.21 1.33
CA LEU A 646 14.06 11.02 2.22
C LEU A 646 13.72 10.27 3.50
N SER A 647 14.63 9.39 3.90
CA SER A 647 14.76 8.94 5.28
C SER A 647 16.10 9.40 5.87
N ILE A 648 16.08 9.88 7.11
CA ILE A 648 17.26 10.44 7.80
C ILE A 648 17.45 9.75 9.13
N THR A 649 18.56 9.07 9.29
CA THR A 649 18.91 8.34 10.51
C THR A 649 20.18 8.91 11.14
N LEU A 650 20.11 9.23 12.43
CA LEU A 650 21.25 9.61 13.25
C LEU A 650 21.79 8.39 14.00
N THR A 651 23.11 8.18 13.96
CA THR A 651 23.77 7.16 14.78
C THR A 651 24.64 7.84 15.83
N SER A 652 24.40 7.53 17.10
CA SER A 652 25.17 8.03 18.22
C SER A 652 26.58 7.42 18.27
N PRO A 653 27.54 8.00 19.03
CA PRO A 653 28.84 7.38 19.25
C PRO A 653 28.78 5.98 19.89
N LYS A 654 27.71 5.69 20.59
CA LYS A 654 27.42 4.39 21.22
C LYS A 654 26.85 3.36 20.29
N GLY A 655 26.38 3.81 19.11
CA GLY A 655 25.79 2.95 18.07
C GLY A 655 24.26 2.96 18.01
N ASP A 656 23.58 3.77 18.85
CA ASP A 656 22.11 3.87 18.77
C ASP A 656 21.70 4.53 17.46
N LYS A 657 20.77 3.90 16.74
CA LYS A 657 20.18 4.41 15.50
C LYS A 657 18.84 5.07 15.78
N LEU A 658 18.71 6.33 15.44
CA LEU A 658 17.57 7.19 15.74
C LEU A 658 17.05 7.77 14.44
N VAL A 659 15.81 7.48 14.08
CA VAL A 659 15.19 7.99 12.86
C VAL A 659 14.68 9.41 13.11
N LEU A 660 15.35 10.40 12.51
CA LEU A 660 14.97 11.81 12.60
C LEU A 660 13.86 12.18 11.62
N TRP A 661 13.88 11.59 10.45
CA TRP A 661 12.93 11.86 9.36
C TRP A 661 12.61 10.57 8.64
N ASN A 662 11.34 10.30 8.37
CA ASN A 662 10.91 9.09 7.68
C ASN A 662 9.82 9.44 6.69
N HIS A 663 10.22 9.85 5.49
CA HIS A 663 9.33 10.12 4.35
C HIS A 663 8.18 11.10 4.67
N GLN A 664 8.43 12.07 5.52
CA GLN A 664 7.45 13.07 5.90
C GLN A 664 7.39 14.20 4.87
N ILE A 665 6.21 14.75 4.65
CA ILE A 665 6.03 15.93 3.82
C ILE A 665 6.50 17.16 4.60
N SER A 666 7.38 17.99 4.01
CA SER A 666 7.79 19.27 4.56
C SER A 666 7.05 20.45 3.95
N GLN A 667 7.17 21.61 4.55
CA GLN A 667 6.81 22.87 3.90
C GLN A 667 7.88 23.26 2.87
N GLY A 668 7.48 23.49 1.62
CA GLY A 668 8.39 23.92 0.58
C GLY A 668 9.45 22.87 0.21
N ASN A 669 10.54 23.34 -0.39
CA ASN A 669 11.62 22.51 -0.92
C ASN A 669 12.72 22.31 0.12
N GLY A 670 12.46 21.47 1.14
CA GLY A 670 13.48 21.15 2.13
C GLY A 670 12.99 21.13 3.57
N PHE A 671 13.94 21.02 4.49
CA PHE A 671 13.74 21.07 5.93
C PHE A 671 14.82 21.93 6.58
N LYS A 672 14.41 22.84 7.44
CA LYS A 672 15.31 23.65 8.26
C LYS A 672 14.80 23.72 9.68
N GLY A 673 15.50 23.07 10.61
CA GLY A 673 15.00 23.03 11.98
C GLY A 673 15.86 22.22 12.93
N TYR A 674 15.29 22.02 14.11
CA TYR A 674 15.92 21.34 15.23
C TYR A 674 15.15 20.09 15.63
N PHE A 675 15.88 19.09 16.11
CA PHE A 675 15.38 18.00 16.92
C PHE A 675 16.02 18.12 18.30
N THR A 676 15.23 18.07 19.36
CA THR A 676 15.74 18.22 20.74
C THR A 676 15.36 17.02 21.60
N VAL A 677 16.21 16.65 22.55
CA VAL A 677 15.93 15.54 23.47
C VAL A 677 14.68 15.81 24.30
N ALA A 678 14.43 17.08 24.64
CA ALA A 678 13.23 17.48 25.39
C ALA A 678 11.90 17.24 24.64
N HIS A 679 11.89 17.39 23.31
CA HIS A 679 10.64 17.50 22.54
C HIS A 679 10.52 16.53 21.38
N ASP A 680 11.51 15.66 21.17
CA ASP A 680 11.53 14.66 20.11
C ASP A 680 11.73 13.28 20.71
N ALA A 681 10.65 12.53 20.86
CA ALA A 681 10.61 11.23 21.55
C ALA A 681 11.64 10.22 20.99
N GLN A 682 11.92 10.28 19.68
CA GLN A 682 12.94 9.45 19.04
C GLN A 682 14.35 9.72 19.57
N LEU A 683 14.62 10.87 20.19
CA LEU A 683 15.90 11.20 20.80
C LEU A 683 15.99 10.82 22.30
N ALA A 684 14.90 10.39 22.92
CA ALA A 684 14.87 10.00 24.34
C ALA A 684 15.96 8.96 24.72
N PRO A 685 16.32 7.98 23.86
CA PRO A 685 17.40 7.04 24.19
C PRO A 685 18.78 7.71 24.42
N LEU A 686 18.99 8.93 23.95
CA LEU A 686 20.25 9.66 24.16
C LEU A 686 20.40 10.24 25.56
N LEU A 687 19.32 10.45 26.29
CA LEU A 687 19.33 11.09 27.59
C LEU A 687 20.28 10.37 28.57
N GLY A 688 21.18 11.11 29.19
CA GLY A 688 22.17 10.58 30.13
C GLY A 688 23.39 9.92 29.47
N GLN A 689 23.46 9.84 28.15
CA GLN A 689 24.65 9.34 27.45
C GLN A 689 25.73 10.41 27.33
N GLN A 690 26.99 9.99 27.09
CA GLN A 690 28.08 10.92 26.78
C GLN A 690 27.95 11.40 25.32
N ALA A 691 28.01 12.72 25.13
CA ALA A 691 27.93 13.31 23.79
C ALA A 691 29.21 13.12 22.98
N TRP A 692 30.37 12.95 23.69
CA TRP A 692 31.68 12.82 23.08
C TRP A 692 31.79 11.63 22.13
N GLY A 693 32.36 11.87 20.95
CA GLY A 693 32.64 10.85 19.96
C GLY A 693 32.11 11.18 18.58
N ARG A 694 32.13 10.17 17.70
CA ARG A 694 31.76 10.31 16.29
C ARG A 694 30.28 10.02 16.11
N TRP A 695 29.57 11.01 15.65
CA TRP A 695 28.16 10.91 15.20
C TRP A 695 28.09 10.69 13.70
N ARG A 696 27.10 9.97 13.24
CA ARG A 696 26.84 9.74 11.82
C ARG A 696 25.41 10.13 11.49
N LEU A 697 25.25 10.85 10.40
CA LEU A 697 23.97 11.19 9.80
C LEU A 697 23.88 10.45 8.45
N GLU A 698 22.98 9.50 8.34
CA GLU A 698 22.68 8.77 7.14
C GLU A 698 21.43 9.35 6.49
N ILE A 699 21.53 9.72 5.21
CA ILE A 699 20.41 10.20 4.41
C ILE A 699 20.25 9.23 3.26
N MET A 700 19.04 8.69 3.11
CA MET A 700 18.65 7.83 1.99
C MET A 700 17.55 8.52 1.21
N ASP A 701 17.71 8.55 -0.12
CA ASP A 701 16.71 8.99 -1.08
C ASP A 701 16.15 7.75 -1.78
N SER A 702 14.85 7.59 -1.74
CA SER A 702 14.14 6.40 -2.23
C SER A 702 13.43 6.64 -3.55
N ILE A 703 13.53 7.85 -4.15
CA ILE A 703 12.81 8.21 -5.37
C ILE A 703 13.73 8.89 -6.36
N GLU A 704 13.80 8.35 -7.58
CA GLU A 704 14.60 8.88 -8.66
C GLU A 704 14.03 10.18 -9.21
N GLY A 705 14.92 11.16 -9.52
CA GLY A 705 14.61 12.38 -10.25
C GLY A 705 14.53 13.64 -9.40
N ASN A 706 14.37 13.53 -8.08
CA ASN A 706 14.39 14.67 -7.18
C ASN A 706 15.79 14.83 -6.59
N GLN A 707 16.33 16.03 -6.62
CA GLN A 707 17.70 16.28 -6.17
C GLN A 707 17.71 17.17 -4.92
N GLY A 708 18.67 16.93 -4.06
CA GLY A 708 18.84 17.67 -2.82
C GLY A 708 20.26 18.02 -2.45
N ARG A 709 20.37 18.80 -1.38
CA ARG A 709 21.63 19.24 -0.79
C ARG A 709 21.50 19.33 0.72
N LEU A 710 22.46 18.74 1.42
CA LEU A 710 22.65 19.02 2.85
C LEU A 710 23.49 20.29 3.00
N ASN A 711 22.86 21.38 3.40
CA ASN A 711 23.54 22.68 3.59
C ASN A 711 24.30 22.71 4.89
N VAL A 712 23.61 22.37 5.99
CA VAL A 712 24.17 22.41 7.35
C VAL A 712 23.62 21.27 8.16
N TRP A 713 24.47 20.66 8.99
CA TRP A 713 24.01 19.88 10.11
C TRP A 713 24.93 20.07 11.31
N GLY A 714 24.40 19.89 12.50
CA GLY A 714 25.15 20.10 13.71
C GLY A 714 24.53 19.48 14.93
N ILE A 715 25.37 19.27 15.91
CA ILE A 715 25.02 18.72 17.23
C ILE A 715 25.45 19.75 18.29
N SER A 716 24.55 20.11 19.18
CA SER A 716 24.81 21.15 20.16
C SER A 716 24.07 20.91 21.45
N GLN A 717 24.73 21.31 22.57
CA GLN A 717 24.06 21.59 23.82
C GLN A 717 23.67 23.07 23.80
N PHE A 718 22.42 23.43 24.09
CA PHE A 718 21.97 24.81 24.20
C PHE A 718 21.61 25.16 25.64
N GLU A 719 21.62 26.47 25.98
CA GLU A 719 21.40 26.89 27.37
C GLU A 719 19.96 27.29 27.64
N GLN A 720 19.30 27.94 26.65
CA GLN A 720 17.96 28.48 26.83
C GLN A 720 17.18 28.59 25.52
N TYR A 721 15.86 28.73 25.64
CA TYR A 721 14.97 29.08 24.54
C TYR A 721 14.81 30.62 24.47
N GLN A 722 14.78 31.14 23.24
CA GLN A 722 14.53 32.54 22.97
C GLN A 722 13.07 32.68 22.48
N CYS A 723 12.22 33.36 23.27
CA CYS A 723 10.81 33.56 22.97
C CYS A 723 10.51 34.90 22.33
N ASN A 724 11.19 35.95 22.76
CA ASN A 724 11.03 37.30 22.18
C ASN A 724 12.15 37.53 21.17
N GLU A 725 11.84 38.01 19.97
CA GLU A 725 12.86 38.64 19.17
C GLU A 725 13.30 39.91 19.90
N THR A 726 14.56 39.96 20.30
CA THR A 726 15.17 41.24 20.61
C THR A 726 15.13 42.04 19.33
N ARG A 727 14.26 43.08 19.27
CA ARG A 727 14.44 44.15 18.29
C ARG A 727 15.91 44.51 18.32
N ALA A 728 16.63 44.21 17.24
CA ALA A 728 17.96 44.73 17.07
C ALA A 728 17.82 46.25 17.20
N ASP A 729 18.28 46.80 18.34
CA ASP A 729 18.27 48.22 18.57
C ASP A 729 18.95 48.88 17.39
N SER A 730 18.19 49.63 16.62
CA SER A 730 18.67 50.42 15.47
C SER A 730 19.52 51.61 15.90
N THR A 731 20.24 51.47 17.02
CA THR A 731 21.20 52.44 17.55
C THR A 731 22.63 51.88 17.59
N SER A 732 23.08 51.19 16.56
CA SER A 732 24.50 51.11 16.27
C SER A 732 24.84 52.21 15.27
N LYS A 733 25.60 53.13 15.76
CA LYS A 733 26.16 54.28 15.07
C LYS A 733 26.49 53.96 13.60
N LYS A 734 25.94 54.76 12.69
CA LYS A 734 26.45 54.93 11.34
C LYS A 734 27.96 55.17 11.38
N SER A 735 28.77 54.17 11.18
CA SER A 735 30.08 54.34 10.58
C SER A 735 29.85 54.33 9.10
N GLY A 736 29.83 55.54 8.50
CA GLY A 736 29.60 55.75 7.11
C GLY A 736 30.68 55.12 6.26
N GLY A 737 30.32 54.11 5.52
CA GLY A 737 30.96 53.76 4.28
C GLY A 737 30.06 54.23 3.18
N GLN A 738 30.28 55.44 2.69
CA GLN A 738 29.75 55.92 1.41
C GLN A 738 30.29 54.99 0.31
N LEU A 739 29.47 54.04 -0.15
CA LEU A 739 29.71 53.39 -1.42
C LEU A 739 29.42 54.44 -2.51
N ASN A 740 30.49 54.92 -3.11
CA ASN A 740 30.48 55.91 -4.16
C ASN A 740 29.64 55.40 -5.33
N LEU A 741 28.63 56.15 -5.72
CA LEU A 741 27.78 55.88 -6.91
C LEU A 741 28.58 55.68 -8.20
N PHE A 742 29.86 56.08 -8.23
CA PHE A 742 30.79 55.90 -9.33
C PHE A 742 31.21 54.45 -9.60
N VAL A 743 31.18 53.57 -8.60
CA VAL A 743 31.57 52.17 -8.78
C VAL A 743 30.44 51.35 -9.44
N LEU A 744 29.19 51.69 -9.20
CA LEU A 744 28.04 51.10 -9.90
C LEU A 744 27.99 51.51 -11.39
N TRP A 745 28.41 52.73 -11.72
CA TRP A 745 28.47 53.17 -13.12
C TRP A 745 29.63 52.51 -13.90
N ALA A 746 30.77 52.27 -13.24
CA ALA A 746 31.89 51.55 -13.85
C ALA A 746 31.61 50.09 -14.12
N LEU A 747 30.85 49.39 -13.25
CA LEU A 747 30.44 48.02 -13.46
C LEU A 747 29.36 47.89 -14.56
N PHE A 748 28.49 48.90 -14.71
CA PHE A 748 27.48 48.91 -15.78
C PHE A 748 28.12 49.19 -17.14
N SER A 749 29.17 50.02 -17.19
CA SER A 749 29.91 50.33 -18.43
C SER A 749 30.74 49.12 -18.91
N ILE A 750 31.24 48.27 -18.04
CA ILE A 750 31.97 47.06 -18.40
C ILE A 750 31.02 45.98 -18.96
N PHE A 751 29.78 45.92 -18.48
CA PHE A 751 28.79 44.98 -18.99
C PHE A 751 28.27 45.36 -20.37
N VAL A 752 28.11 46.66 -20.65
CA VAL A 752 27.68 47.16 -21.98
C VAL A 752 28.79 47.02 -23.01
N ALA A 753 30.05 47.21 -22.63
CA ALA A 753 31.20 47.07 -23.55
C ALA A 753 31.45 45.60 -23.95
N ARG A 754 31.15 44.63 -23.08
CA ARG A 754 31.22 43.19 -23.41
C ARG A 754 30.09 42.71 -24.32
N ALA A 755 28.91 43.31 -24.29
CA ALA A 755 27.80 42.99 -25.16
C ALA A 755 27.96 43.51 -26.60
N PHE A 756 28.84 44.52 -26.83
CA PHE A 756 29.10 45.06 -28.18
C PHE A 756 30.29 44.42 -28.91
N CYS A 757 31.21 43.76 -28.16
CA CYS A 757 32.37 43.10 -28.78
C CYS A 757 32.11 41.67 -29.28
N SER A 758 30.94 41.08 -29.02
CA SER A 758 30.59 39.70 -29.45
C SER A 758 29.77 39.61 -30.74
N ARG A 759 29.61 40.77 -31.49
CA ARG A 759 28.86 40.81 -32.75
C ARG A 759 29.70 41.19 -34.00
N GLN A 760 31.01 41.13 -33.92
CA GLN A 760 31.85 41.24 -35.11
C GLN A 760 32.87 40.11 -35.17
N ASN A 761 32.44 38.91 -35.44
CA ASN A 761 33.21 37.83 -36.04
C ASN A 761 32.27 36.65 -36.37
N LEU A 762 31.57 36.80 -37.47
CA LEU A 762 31.01 35.69 -38.26
C LEU A 762 30.54 36.31 -39.59
N SER A 763 31.48 36.41 -40.51
CA SER A 763 31.25 36.43 -41.96
C SER A 763 31.86 35.15 -42.54
#